data_34633b881ab0fdb0f5414f6e889b7df1
#
_entry.id   34633b881ab0fdb0f5414f6e889b7df1
#
_cell.length_a   1.000
_cell.length_b   1.000
_cell.length_c   1.000
_cell.angle_alpha   90.00
_cell.angle_beta   90.00
_cell.angle_gamma   90.00
#
_symmetry.space_group_name_H-M   'P 1'
#
loop_
_entity.id
_entity.type
_entity.pdbx_description
1 polymer ?
#
loop_
_entity_poly.entity_id
_entity_poly.type
_entity_poly.pdbx_seq_one_letter_code
_entity_poly.pdbx_strand_id
1 'polypeptide(L)'
;MKRRKIHFSGLWVPYIMVLMLALGTSACSEQKEGGDKDHLPHAYPEDSDAPLSSLDDLMTGAPSNEEIPEGGKADAIYPSAFDLADYQSPVRSQGSRGVCSIFSAVALMEHLYIREGTMPNPNFSEQFLQWSVKAELGDFVNTEGSNARSNIRAINLYGIVMEQDHPYETFPWGVSHDERCTGDDRPRVCYTNGDPPESALQARRWKLPPGRWVNSRTNSIKAFMTENQQGVVAGMTFFYQSWNHRLSDLPTNSNYWSEGYVLYPNAVDKEKSLEKRAGHSILLIGWDDDLEVDKVDENGAVKLDDDGNPITEKGFWVFKNSWGTTGFGIRNPFGAGYGYLSMRYVEEYATIYGSNDPSVELIEICDDGMDNNFNGLTDCEDPECADHPACIEGGLTFKNNETIAIPDNDPQGITSVIEVGQPGIIGNMFLDVDITHTYVGDLTVTLVGPDNTRVVLHNREGGSQRNLKKTYTPAGFVGKSIEGTWTLEITDTAAADTGQLNSWSITFQLTGDVPEEICDNGIDDSGNGLIDCADPSCSDFPGCSGTQTITETNNTQMVIPDNDPDGIESTIEISAVGAVLSLAVDVDITHTFRSDLIVSLIHPDGEEVILFNQEGMGGENLVRRFTPTELIGFPATGTWTLKVVDGYMYDEGTLNSWSIEMEVQ
;
A
#
# COMPACT_ATOMS: atom_id res chain seq x y z
N MET A 1 34.77 4.66 -34.64
CA MET A 1 35.37 5.84 -35.29
C MET A 1 35.66 6.90 -34.25
N LYS A 2 36.93 7.20 -34.05
CA LYS A 2 37.58 8.40 -33.46
C LYS A 2 37.00 9.04 -32.20
N ARG A 3 37.61 8.69 -31.07
CA ARG A 3 37.66 9.51 -29.85
C ARG A 3 38.33 10.86 -30.10
N ARG A 4 37.77 11.97 -29.63
CA ARG A 4 38.45 13.26 -29.49
C ARG A 4 38.78 13.50 -28.02
N LYS A 5 40.07 13.52 -27.71
CA LYS A 5 40.63 14.08 -26.46
C LYS A 5 40.67 15.60 -26.57
N ILE A 6 40.22 16.30 -25.55
CA ILE A 6 40.48 17.73 -25.37
C ILE A 6 41.44 17.87 -24.18
N HIS A 7 42.61 18.42 -24.46
CA HIS A 7 43.60 18.88 -23.47
C HIS A 7 43.21 20.31 -23.05
N PHE A 8 43.24 20.57 -21.73
CA PHE A 8 43.46 21.92 -21.21
C PHE A 8 44.70 21.96 -20.33
N SER A 9 45.59 22.85 -20.72
CA SER A 9 46.89 23.19 -20.11
C SER A 9 46.70 24.21 -18.98
N GLY A 10 47.32 23.99 -17.89
CA GLY A 10 48.09 24.67 -16.93
C GLY A 10 47.86 26.17 -16.61
N LEU A 11 47.86 26.43 -15.31
CA LEU A 11 48.52 27.61 -14.74
C LEU A 11 48.83 27.35 -13.26
N TRP A 12 50.09 27.34 -12.94
CA TRP A 12 50.66 27.30 -11.60
C TRP A 12 50.69 28.71 -10.98
N VAL A 13 50.30 28.86 -9.73
CA VAL A 13 50.76 29.97 -8.85
C VAL A 13 51.02 29.41 -7.45
N PRO A 14 52.21 29.67 -6.85
CA PRO A 14 52.59 29.18 -5.55
C PRO A 14 52.26 30.17 -4.45
N TYR A 15 51.81 29.74 -3.28
CA TYR A 15 51.88 30.54 -2.03
C TYR A 15 52.42 29.72 -0.86
N ILE A 16 53.58 30.01 -0.52
CA ILE A 16 54.33 30.26 0.73
C ILE A 16 53.74 29.67 2.03
N MET A 17 54.56 28.80 2.53
CA MET A 17 54.61 28.20 3.88
C MET A 17 55.01 29.26 4.91
N VAL A 18 54.28 29.40 6.03
CA VAL A 18 54.78 30.02 7.25
C VAL A 18 54.65 29.02 8.39
N LEU A 19 55.80 28.64 8.93
CA LEU A 19 56.05 27.78 10.08
C LEU A 19 56.02 28.64 11.33
N MET A 20 55.23 28.30 12.36
CA MET A 20 55.52 28.72 13.72
C MET A 20 55.44 27.52 14.66
N LEU A 21 56.60 27.18 15.21
CA LEU A 21 56.77 26.33 16.39
C LEU A 21 56.40 27.12 17.65
N ALA A 22 55.65 26.50 18.56
CA ALA A 22 55.74 26.80 19.97
C ALA A 22 55.58 25.52 20.80
N LEU A 23 56.62 25.18 21.49
CA LEU A 23 56.74 24.14 22.53
C LEU A 23 56.04 24.60 23.81
N GLY A 24 55.35 23.72 24.48
CA GLY A 24 54.85 23.93 25.83
C GLY A 24 54.39 22.64 26.48
N THR A 25 55.17 22.15 27.39
CA THR A 25 54.99 20.96 28.25
C THR A 25 53.99 21.19 29.37
N SER A 26 53.23 20.18 29.74
CA SER A 26 53.11 19.61 31.08
C SER A 26 51.73 19.28 31.62
N ALA A 27 51.59 18.08 32.12
CA ALA A 27 50.92 17.58 33.30
C ALA A 27 49.43 17.22 33.28
N CYS A 28 49.24 15.97 33.67
CA CYS A 28 48.02 15.35 34.16
C CYS A 28 47.23 16.15 35.18
N SER A 29 45.94 16.14 35.08
CA SER A 29 45.05 16.00 36.24
C SER A 29 43.71 15.43 35.80
N GLU A 30 43.28 14.32 36.41
CA GLU A 30 41.93 13.77 36.36
C GLU A 30 40.94 14.79 36.92
N GLN A 31 39.89 15.08 36.18
CA GLN A 31 38.61 15.48 36.77
C GLN A 31 37.47 14.84 35.99
N LYS A 32 36.69 14.03 36.71
CA LYS A 32 35.36 13.58 36.32
C LYS A 32 34.42 14.78 36.31
N GLU A 33 33.86 15.11 35.20
CA GLU A 33 32.56 15.80 35.14
C GLU A 33 31.70 15.15 34.08
N GLY A 34 30.47 14.79 34.49
CA GLY A 34 29.45 14.28 33.64
C GLY A 34 28.97 15.36 32.68
N GLY A 35 29.06 15.08 31.41
CA GLY A 35 28.52 15.89 30.33
C GLY A 35 27.68 14.97 29.46
N ASP A 36 26.48 15.41 29.29
CA ASP A 36 25.41 14.99 28.45
C ASP A 36 25.88 14.32 27.16
N LYS A 37 25.55 13.02 27.00
CA LYS A 37 25.80 12.24 25.77
C LYS A 37 24.52 12.17 24.95
N ASP A 38 23.96 13.30 24.61
CA ASP A 38 22.86 13.33 23.66
C ASP A 38 23.28 14.06 22.38
N HIS A 39 22.99 13.33 21.25
CA HIS A 39 23.09 13.77 19.86
C HIS A 39 24.47 13.74 19.18
N LEU A 40 25.05 12.54 19.11
CA LEU A 40 25.89 12.21 17.95
C LEU A 40 24.98 11.49 16.92
N PRO A 41 25.10 11.78 15.61
CA PRO A 41 24.41 10.98 14.60
C PRO A 41 24.83 9.52 14.79
N HIS A 42 23.85 8.62 14.97
CA HIS A 42 24.10 7.21 15.15
C HIS A 42 24.91 6.68 13.98
N ALA A 43 26.18 6.37 14.22
CA ALA A 43 26.95 5.57 13.28
C ALA A 43 26.28 4.19 13.23
N TYR A 44 25.77 3.81 12.05
CA TYR A 44 25.24 2.47 11.84
C TYR A 44 26.32 1.45 12.26
N PRO A 45 25.95 0.37 12.97
CA PRO A 45 26.91 -0.69 13.28
C PRO A 45 27.50 -1.19 11.95
N GLU A 46 28.81 -1.36 11.94
CA GLU A 46 29.49 -1.98 10.79
C GLU A 46 28.88 -3.35 10.49
N ASP A 47 28.93 -3.80 9.24
CA ASP A 47 28.38 -5.06 8.69
C ASP A 47 28.70 -6.37 9.46
N SER A 48 29.22 -6.27 10.68
CA SER A 48 29.68 -7.40 11.46
C SER A 48 28.63 -8.48 11.68
N ASP A 49 27.34 -8.13 11.64
CA ASP A 49 26.30 -9.07 12.00
C ASP A 49 25.60 -9.73 10.81
N ALA A 50 25.48 -9.05 9.66
CA ALA A 50 24.79 -9.56 8.44
C ALA A 50 23.61 -10.48 8.79
N PRO A 51 22.59 -9.96 9.53
CA PRO A 51 21.55 -10.78 10.10
C PRO A 51 20.63 -11.34 9.02
N LEU A 52 20.04 -12.51 9.32
CA LEU A 52 19.15 -13.25 8.43
C LEU A 52 17.75 -13.28 9.02
N SER A 53 16.76 -13.48 8.16
CA SER A 53 15.36 -13.70 8.53
C SER A 53 15.04 -15.20 8.62
N SER A 54 13.87 -15.52 9.18
CA SER A 54 13.30 -16.87 9.09
C SER A 54 12.92 -17.18 7.64
N LEU A 55 13.31 -18.34 7.14
CA LEU A 55 12.89 -18.83 5.82
C LEU A 55 11.37 -18.97 5.76
N ASP A 56 10.76 -19.46 6.84
CA ASP A 56 9.32 -19.69 6.91
C ASP A 56 8.55 -18.35 6.77
N ASP A 57 9.03 -17.29 7.39
CA ASP A 57 8.41 -15.96 7.26
C ASP A 57 8.50 -15.45 5.81
N LEU A 58 9.66 -15.59 5.17
CA LEU A 58 9.87 -15.11 3.80
C LEU A 58 9.01 -15.86 2.77
N MET A 59 8.77 -17.16 2.98
CA MET A 59 8.06 -18.02 2.03
C MET A 59 6.57 -18.16 2.34
N THR A 60 6.08 -17.62 3.46
CA THR A 60 4.67 -17.73 3.83
C THR A 60 3.76 -17.11 2.76
N GLY A 61 2.82 -17.92 2.26
CA GLY A 61 1.83 -17.49 1.27
C GLY A 61 2.38 -17.22 -0.14
N ALA A 62 3.65 -17.61 -0.40
CA ALA A 62 4.17 -17.57 -1.74
C ALA A 62 3.63 -18.75 -2.56
N PRO A 63 3.06 -18.51 -3.75
CA PRO A 63 2.64 -19.57 -4.65
C PRO A 63 3.85 -20.32 -5.23
N SER A 64 3.65 -21.53 -5.75
CA SER A 64 4.68 -22.21 -6.52
C SER A 64 4.88 -21.55 -7.89
N ASN A 65 6.04 -21.76 -8.50
CA ASN A 65 6.29 -21.21 -9.84
C ASN A 65 5.33 -21.72 -10.92
N GLU A 66 4.75 -22.90 -10.71
CA GLU A 66 3.75 -23.48 -11.62
C GLU A 66 2.41 -22.74 -11.54
N GLU A 67 2.14 -22.04 -10.43
CA GLU A 67 0.92 -21.23 -10.20
C GLU A 67 1.08 -19.79 -10.67
N ILE A 68 2.29 -19.35 -10.99
CA ILE A 68 2.58 -18.01 -11.49
C ILE A 68 2.88 -18.12 -13.00
N PRO A 69 2.14 -17.42 -13.87
CA PRO A 69 2.42 -17.42 -15.30
C PRO A 69 3.85 -17.02 -15.63
N GLU A 70 4.40 -17.65 -16.64
CA GLU A 70 5.66 -17.24 -17.21
C GLU A 70 5.47 -15.93 -17.96
N GLY A 71 6.12 -14.85 -17.48
CA GLY A 71 6.19 -13.57 -18.19
C GLY A 71 7.10 -13.64 -19.40
N GLY A 72 6.89 -12.71 -20.34
CA GLY A 72 7.69 -12.57 -21.54
C GLY A 72 7.25 -13.47 -22.71
N LYS A 73 7.73 -13.12 -23.92
CA LYS A 73 7.49 -13.92 -25.11
C LYS A 73 8.55 -15.00 -25.22
N ALA A 74 8.17 -16.20 -25.70
CA ALA A 74 9.07 -17.34 -25.83
C ALA A 74 10.34 -17.06 -26.66
N ASP A 75 10.26 -16.11 -27.62
CA ASP A 75 11.38 -15.71 -28.50
C ASP A 75 11.92 -14.31 -28.15
N ALA A 76 11.63 -13.78 -26.97
CA ALA A 76 12.15 -12.46 -26.58
C ALA A 76 13.66 -12.50 -26.42
N ILE A 77 14.33 -11.54 -27.05
CA ILE A 77 15.78 -11.34 -26.92
C ILE A 77 15.98 -10.16 -25.99
N TYR A 78 16.50 -10.44 -24.80
CA TYR A 78 16.92 -9.43 -23.85
C TYR A 78 18.35 -9.02 -24.07
N PRO A 79 18.79 -7.78 -23.72
CA PRO A 79 20.20 -7.41 -23.73
C PRO A 79 21.00 -8.34 -22.80
N SER A 80 22.26 -8.61 -23.14
CA SER A 80 23.12 -9.47 -22.31
C SER A 80 23.42 -8.83 -20.93
N ALA A 81 23.30 -7.51 -20.81
CA ALA A 81 23.39 -6.80 -19.54
C ALA A 81 22.34 -5.67 -19.47
N PHE A 82 21.79 -5.49 -18.30
CA PHE A 82 20.79 -4.45 -17.99
C PHE A 82 20.93 -4.08 -16.52
N ASP A 83 20.80 -2.80 -16.18
CA ASP A 83 20.75 -2.36 -14.79
C ASP A 83 19.93 -1.08 -14.62
N LEU A 84 19.50 -0.89 -13.39
CA LEU A 84 18.72 0.23 -12.89
C LEU A 84 19.47 0.97 -11.77
N ALA A 85 20.81 0.92 -11.78
CA ALA A 85 21.65 1.48 -10.72
C ALA A 85 21.48 2.97 -10.54
N ASP A 86 21.24 3.72 -11.63
CA ASP A 86 21.04 5.18 -11.60
C ASP A 86 19.77 5.61 -10.85
N TYR A 87 18.84 4.67 -10.64
CA TYR A 87 17.57 4.91 -9.94
C TYR A 87 17.53 4.33 -8.52
N GLN A 88 18.69 4.12 -7.89
CA GLN A 88 18.77 3.54 -6.56
C GLN A 88 19.04 4.59 -5.49
N SER A 89 18.30 4.51 -4.39
CA SER A 89 18.64 5.17 -3.14
C SER A 89 19.93 4.58 -2.53
N PRO A 90 20.58 5.26 -1.57
CA PRO A 90 21.76 4.72 -0.89
C PRO A 90 21.50 3.36 -0.24
N VAL A 91 22.52 2.49 -0.23
CA VAL A 91 22.47 1.21 0.51
C VAL A 91 22.37 1.48 2.01
N ARG A 92 21.43 0.82 2.68
CA ARG A 92 21.20 0.96 4.11
C ARG A 92 21.60 -0.30 4.87
N SER A 93 21.62 -0.20 6.22
CA SER A 93 21.95 -1.32 7.09
C SER A 93 20.78 -1.67 8.01
N GLN A 94 20.34 -2.93 7.97
CA GLN A 94 19.36 -3.48 8.91
C GLN A 94 19.95 -3.73 10.32
N GLY A 95 21.24 -3.42 10.54
CA GLY A 95 21.93 -3.61 11.81
C GLY A 95 21.95 -5.08 12.25
N SER A 96 21.45 -5.36 13.44
CA SER A 96 21.42 -6.74 14.03
C SER A 96 20.02 -7.38 13.96
N ARG A 97 19.09 -6.82 13.17
CA ARG A 97 17.69 -7.26 13.10
C ARG A 97 17.40 -8.12 11.86
N GLY A 98 16.55 -9.14 12.02
CA GLY A 98 16.16 -10.07 10.93
C GLY A 98 15.08 -9.50 9.99
N VAL A 99 15.18 -8.25 9.55
CA VAL A 99 14.16 -7.49 8.81
C VAL A 99 14.55 -7.20 7.35
N CYS A 100 15.34 -8.04 6.73
CA CYS A 100 15.79 -7.85 5.33
C CYS A 100 14.65 -7.64 4.34
N SER A 101 13.48 -8.29 4.55
CA SER A 101 12.31 -8.14 3.70
C SER A 101 11.69 -6.73 3.78
N ILE A 102 11.76 -6.07 4.93
CA ILE A 102 11.35 -4.68 5.11
C ILE A 102 12.25 -3.78 4.27
N PHE A 103 13.59 -3.93 4.44
CA PHE A 103 14.58 -3.13 3.71
C PHE A 103 14.48 -3.30 2.19
N SER A 104 14.27 -4.52 1.69
CA SER A 104 14.11 -4.75 0.26
C SER A 104 12.80 -4.18 -0.30
N ALA A 105 11.71 -4.16 0.48
CA ALA A 105 10.46 -3.54 0.10
C ALA A 105 10.56 -2.00 0.08
N VAL A 106 11.20 -1.39 1.10
CA VAL A 106 11.47 0.04 1.12
C VAL A 106 12.42 0.44 -0.01
N ALA A 107 13.48 -0.35 -0.27
CA ALA A 107 14.37 -0.10 -1.40
C ALA A 107 13.66 -0.15 -2.76
N LEU A 108 12.67 -1.05 -2.95
CA LEU A 108 11.81 -1.06 -4.14
C LEU A 108 10.96 0.21 -4.20
N MET A 109 10.34 0.60 -3.11
CA MET A 109 9.54 1.83 -3.05
C MET A 109 10.39 3.07 -3.41
N GLU A 110 11.54 3.24 -2.77
CA GLU A 110 12.46 4.34 -3.04
C GLU A 110 12.91 4.37 -4.52
N HIS A 111 13.24 3.18 -5.08
CA HIS A 111 13.59 3.04 -6.49
C HIS A 111 12.48 3.55 -7.42
N LEU A 112 11.22 3.19 -7.15
CA LEU A 112 10.08 3.60 -7.96
C LEU A 112 9.83 5.12 -7.89
N TYR A 113 9.93 5.73 -6.71
CA TYR A 113 9.80 7.19 -6.54
C TYR A 113 10.93 7.97 -7.22
N ILE A 114 12.18 7.45 -7.19
CA ILE A 114 13.32 8.06 -7.91
C ILE A 114 13.08 7.99 -9.42
N ARG A 115 12.67 6.83 -9.92
CA ARG A 115 12.47 6.58 -11.35
C ARG A 115 11.36 7.43 -11.92
N GLU A 116 10.25 7.59 -11.21
CA GLU A 116 9.16 8.48 -11.60
C GLU A 116 9.54 9.96 -11.57
N GLY A 117 10.61 10.31 -10.86
CA GLY A 117 11.06 11.68 -10.71
C GLY A 117 10.26 12.53 -9.73
N THR A 118 9.28 11.93 -9.05
CA THR A 118 8.47 12.60 -8.01
C THR A 118 9.29 12.91 -6.77
N MET A 119 10.27 12.06 -6.45
CA MET A 119 11.16 12.25 -5.30
C MET A 119 12.59 11.79 -5.63
N PRO A 120 13.54 12.71 -5.85
CA PRO A 120 14.90 12.33 -6.25
C PRO A 120 15.74 11.71 -5.14
N ASN A 121 15.41 11.92 -3.89
CA ASN A 121 16.15 11.42 -2.73
C ASN A 121 15.19 10.92 -1.62
N PRO A 122 14.38 9.89 -1.89
CA PRO A 122 13.48 9.33 -0.90
C PRO A 122 14.26 8.67 0.23
N ASN A 123 13.73 8.75 1.43
CA ASN A 123 14.25 8.10 2.63
C ASN A 123 13.08 7.69 3.52
N PHE A 124 12.42 6.59 3.15
CA PHE A 124 11.26 6.09 3.88
C PHE A 124 11.66 5.25 5.09
N SER A 125 10.78 5.24 6.10
CA SER A 125 11.05 4.57 7.38
C SER A 125 10.81 3.06 7.30
N GLU A 126 11.90 2.30 7.39
CA GLU A 126 11.83 0.84 7.60
C GLU A 126 11.24 0.51 8.98
N GLN A 127 11.47 1.37 9.97
CA GLN A 127 10.89 1.18 11.31
C GLN A 127 9.36 1.27 11.28
N PHE A 128 8.82 2.25 10.57
CA PHE A 128 7.37 2.41 10.44
C PHE A 128 6.75 1.25 9.66
N LEU A 129 7.37 0.82 8.55
CA LEU A 129 6.88 -0.35 7.80
C LEU A 129 6.89 -1.61 8.67
N GLN A 130 7.94 -1.84 9.46
CA GLN A 130 8.02 -2.97 10.38
C GLN A 130 6.85 -2.96 11.39
N TRP A 131 6.49 -1.80 11.89
CA TRP A 131 5.33 -1.62 12.77
C TRP A 131 4.02 -1.81 12.02
N SER A 132 3.84 -1.17 10.87
CA SER A 132 2.60 -1.19 10.08
C SER A 132 2.21 -2.61 9.66
N VAL A 133 3.17 -3.43 9.20
CA VAL A 133 2.92 -4.84 8.86
C VAL A 133 2.36 -5.62 10.04
N LYS A 134 2.81 -5.34 11.26
CA LYS A 134 2.43 -6.10 12.47
C LYS A 134 1.24 -5.49 13.21
N ALA A 135 1.09 -4.17 13.17
CA ALA A 135 0.07 -3.44 13.92
C ALA A 135 -1.17 -3.13 13.07
N GLU A 136 -0.99 -2.57 11.87
CA GLU A 136 -2.09 -2.17 11.01
C GLU A 136 -2.57 -3.33 10.13
N LEU A 137 -1.65 -4.07 9.48
CA LEU A 137 -2.00 -5.21 8.65
C LEU A 137 -2.30 -6.48 9.47
N GLY A 138 -1.70 -6.63 10.67
CA GLY A 138 -1.87 -7.78 11.55
C GLY A 138 -1.13 -9.04 11.10
N ASP A 139 -0.19 -8.94 10.15
CA ASP A 139 0.64 -10.04 9.69
C ASP A 139 1.92 -10.14 10.52
N PHE A 140 2.46 -11.34 10.71
CA PHE A 140 3.76 -11.59 11.38
C PHE A 140 3.90 -10.98 12.79
N VAL A 141 2.82 -10.94 13.57
CA VAL A 141 2.76 -10.27 14.89
C VAL A 141 3.70 -10.86 15.94
N ASN A 142 4.11 -12.14 15.80
CA ASN A 142 4.89 -12.89 16.77
C ASN A 142 6.32 -13.20 16.28
N THR A 143 6.81 -12.54 15.25
CA THR A 143 8.14 -12.72 14.68
C THR A 143 8.73 -11.40 14.21
N GLU A 144 10.05 -11.33 14.11
CA GLU A 144 10.70 -10.14 13.54
C GLU A 144 10.63 -10.11 12.02
N GLY A 145 10.62 -11.28 11.38
CA GLY A 145 10.53 -11.42 9.93
C GLY A 145 9.18 -10.98 9.35
N SER A 146 9.16 -10.90 8.02
CA SER A 146 7.98 -10.70 7.17
C SER A 146 8.32 -11.09 5.73
N ASN A 147 7.45 -10.84 4.76
CA ASN A 147 7.72 -11.08 3.35
C ASN A 147 7.32 -9.91 2.46
N ALA A 148 7.77 -9.96 1.20
CA ALA A 148 7.54 -8.88 0.24
C ALA A 148 6.05 -8.57 0.02
N ARG A 149 5.18 -9.60 -0.05
CA ARG A 149 3.74 -9.44 -0.24
C ARG A 149 3.11 -8.63 0.89
N SER A 150 3.32 -9.03 2.14
CA SER A 150 2.74 -8.33 3.30
C SER A 150 3.33 -6.93 3.45
N ASN A 151 4.62 -6.75 3.15
CA ASN A 151 5.27 -5.45 3.23
C ASN A 151 4.71 -4.47 2.18
N ILE A 152 4.62 -4.87 0.91
CA ILE A 152 4.03 -4.04 -0.15
C ILE A 152 2.53 -3.82 0.10
N ARG A 153 1.81 -4.81 0.62
CA ARG A 153 0.40 -4.66 0.99
C ARG A 153 0.22 -3.64 2.12
N ALA A 154 1.09 -3.62 3.13
CA ALA A 154 1.05 -2.60 4.18
C ALA A 154 1.34 -1.20 3.61
N ILE A 155 2.34 -1.06 2.72
CA ILE A 155 2.63 0.18 2.02
C ILE A 155 1.42 0.63 1.16
N ASN A 156 0.76 -0.30 0.46
CA ASN A 156 -0.39 0.02 -0.37
C ASN A 156 -1.59 0.50 0.44
N LEU A 157 -1.97 -0.24 1.48
CA LEU A 157 -3.18 0.06 2.25
C LEU A 157 -3.01 1.25 3.20
N TYR A 158 -1.88 1.29 3.94
CA TYR A 158 -1.69 2.23 5.04
C TYR A 158 -0.64 3.30 4.76
N GLY A 159 0.27 3.04 3.81
CA GLY A 159 1.41 3.92 3.56
C GLY A 159 2.48 3.88 4.66
N ILE A 160 3.62 4.49 4.38
CA ILE A 160 4.72 4.65 5.35
C ILE A 160 5.25 6.08 5.38
N VAL A 161 5.77 6.49 6.51
CA VAL A 161 6.33 7.82 6.74
C VAL A 161 7.78 7.92 6.28
N MET A 162 8.35 9.13 6.29
CA MET A 162 9.78 9.33 6.06
C MET A 162 10.60 8.85 7.26
N GLU A 163 11.86 8.50 7.02
CA GLU A 163 12.81 8.06 8.06
C GLU A 163 12.98 9.09 9.19
N GLN A 164 12.94 10.39 8.87
CA GLN A 164 13.03 11.46 9.85
C GLN A 164 11.86 11.47 10.86
N ASP A 165 10.69 10.97 10.47
CA ASP A 165 9.47 10.98 11.29
C ASP A 165 9.42 9.80 12.26
N HIS A 166 10.03 8.67 11.85
CA HIS A 166 10.19 7.48 12.69
C HIS A 166 11.50 6.74 12.37
N PRO A 167 12.63 7.18 12.93
CA PRO A 167 13.94 6.65 12.61
C PRO A 167 14.12 5.17 12.94
N TYR A 168 14.86 4.46 12.08
CA TYR A 168 15.14 3.04 12.23
C TYR A 168 16.08 2.75 13.41
N GLU A 169 15.69 1.81 14.26
CA GLU A 169 16.51 1.28 15.35
C GLU A 169 17.22 -0.01 14.94
N THR A 170 18.53 0.00 14.89
CA THR A 170 19.39 -1.07 14.37
C THR A 170 19.49 -2.31 15.26
N PHE A 171 19.06 -2.23 16.51
CA PHE A 171 19.09 -3.34 17.46
C PHE A 171 17.67 -3.73 17.89
N PRO A 172 17.38 -5.02 18.05
CA PRO A 172 16.08 -5.45 18.56
C PRO A 172 15.90 -5.07 20.03
N TRP A 173 14.69 -4.72 20.41
CA TRP A 173 14.38 -4.48 21.82
C TRP A 173 14.57 -5.73 22.68
N GLY A 174 15.13 -5.53 23.85
CA GLY A 174 15.28 -6.52 24.90
C GLY A 174 14.69 -6.00 26.22
N VAL A 175 14.92 -6.72 27.30
CA VAL A 175 14.39 -6.44 28.65
C VAL A 175 14.73 -5.05 29.20
N SER A 176 15.74 -4.39 28.66
CA SER A 176 16.08 -3.01 29.02
C SER A 176 15.13 -1.97 28.46
N HIS A 177 14.38 -2.31 27.41
CA HIS A 177 13.41 -1.43 26.74
C HIS A 177 11.98 -1.77 27.21
N ASP A 178 11.64 -3.05 27.25
CA ASP A 178 10.39 -3.57 27.78
C ASP A 178 10.66 -4.93 28.47
N GLU A 179 10.27 -5.07 29.74
CA GLU A 179 10.51 -6.27 30.52
C GLU A 179 9.89 -7.55 29.92
N ARG A 180 8.89 -7.38 29.05
CA ARG A 180 8.22 -8.48 28.33
C ARG A 180 9.04 -8.98 27.13
N CYS A 181 10.10 -8.27 26.70
CA CYS A 181 10.94 -8.65 25.57
C CYS A 181 12.00 -9.70 25.95
N THR A 182 11.52 -10.83 26.48
CA THR A 182 12.34 -11.99 26.88
C THR A 182 11.64 -13.30 26.54
N GLY A 183 12.44 -14.36 26.29
CA GLY A 183 11.91 -15.67 25.91
C GLY A 183 11.31 -15.71 24.51
N ASP A 184 10.51 -16.74 24.25
CA ASP A 184 9.97 -17.02 22.91
C ASP A 184 8.57 -16.44 22.68
N ASP A 185 7.80 -16.20 23.75
CA ASP A 185 6.45 -15.65 23.71
C ASP A 185 6.47 -14.14 24.05
N ARG A 186 6.94 -13.34 23.10
CA ARG A 186 7.09 -11.90 23.24
C ARG A 186 5.93 -11.14 22.58
N PRO A 187 5.43 -10.06 23.18
CA PRO A 187 4.41 -9.22 22.55
C PRO A 187 4.95 -8.50 21.30
N ARG A 188 4.04 -8.11 20.41
CA ARG A 188 4.33 -7.41 19.14
C ARG A 188 5.35 -6.28 19.30
N VAL A 189 5.22 -5.46 20.33
CA VAL A 189 6.12 -4.30 20.58
C VAL A 189 7.60 -4.67 20.63
N CYS A 190 7.94 -5.90 20.98
CA CYS A 190 9.32 -6.38 21.00
C CYS A 190 9.88 -6.63 19.59
N TYR A 191 9.03 -6.88 18.63
CA TYR A 191 9.38 -7.13 17.23
C TYR A 191 9.30 -5.84 16.40
N THR A 192 8.58 -4.83 16.90
CA THR A 192 8.44 -3.52 16.25
C THR A 192 9.31 -2.43 16.88
N ASN A 193 10.08 -2.75 17.94
CA ASN A 193 10.80 -1.77 18.74
C ASN A 193 9.87 -0.64 19.23
N GLY A 194 8.74 -1.04 19.82
CA GLY A 194 7.71 -0.12 20.29
C GLY A 194 6.65 0.20 19.27
N ASP A 195 5.82 1.16 19.61
CA ASP A 195 4.85 1.81 18.74
C ASP A 195 5.39 3.17 18.29
N PRO A 196 5.03 3.66 17.08
CA PRO A 196 5.43 4.99 16.62
C PRO A 196 4.92 6.08 17.59
N PRO A 197 5.67 7.18 17.75
CA PRO A 197 5.17 8.35 18.46
C PRO A 197 3.95 8.95 17.70
N GLU A 198 3.10 9.67 18.42
CA GLU A 198 1.91 10.31 17.85
C GLU A 198 2.24 11.19 16.63
N SER A 199 3.34 11.92 16.68
CA SER A 199 3.82 12.73 15.55
C SER A 199 4.12 11.91 14.29
N ALA A 200 4.58 10.67 14.43
CA ALA A 200 4.80 9.78 13.28
C ALA A 200 3.51 9.15 12.77
N LEU A 201 2.53 8.91 13.67
CA LEU A 201 1.21 8.42 13.28
C LEU A 201 0.42 9.45 12.48
N GLN A 202 0.64 10.74 12.76
CA GLN A 202 0.04 11.89 12.09
C GLN A 202 0.89 12.41 10.92
N ALA A 203 2.11 11.90 10.73
CA ALA A 203 2.97 12.31 9.64
C ALA A 203 2.49 11.73 8.31
N ARG A 204 2.86 12.44 7.25
CA ARG A 204 2.60 12.02 5.87
C ARG A 204 2.95 10.58 5.62
N ARG A 205 2.04 9.85 4.97
CA ARG A 205 2.23 8.48 4.54
C ARG A 205 2.28 8.37 3.03
N TRP A 206 3.33 7.79 2.52
CA TRP A 206 3.56 7.55 1.11
C TRP A 206 3.20 6.11 0.76
N LYS A 207 2.63 5.88 -0.41
CA LYS A 207 2.05 4.60 -0.81
C LYS A 207 2.67 4.06 -2.11
N LEU A 208 2.43 2.80 -2.37
CA LEU A 208 2.60 2.14 -3.67
C LEU A 208 1.30 1.48 -4.07
N PRO A 209 1.03 1.32 -5.37
CA PRO A 209 -0.01 0.44 -5.86
C PRO A 209 0.14 -1.01 -5.39
N PRO A 210 -0.90 -1.85 -5.50
CA PRO A 210 -0.80 -3.27 -5.18
C PRO A 210 0.36 -3.95 -5.91
N GLY A 211 1.06 -4.84 -5.22
CA GLY A 211 2.11 -5.64 -5.83
C GLY A 211 1.60 -6.98 -6.34
N ARG A 212 2.45 -7.67 -7.11
CA ARG A 212 2.16 -8.99 -7.68
C ARG A 212 3.34 -9.94 -7.61
N TRP A 213 3.05 -11.23 -7.58
CA TRP A 213 4.06 -12.26 -7.74
C TRP A 213 4.60 -12.27 -9.18
N VAL A 214 5.88 -12.51 -9.33
CA VAL A 214 6.56 -12.68 -10.61
C VAL A 214 7.18 -14.06 -10.63
N ASN A 215 7.02 -14.80 -11.72
CA ASN A 215 7.63 -16.12 -11.87
C ASN A 215 9.16 -16.01 -11.78
N SER A 216 9.81 -16.87 -10.96
CA SER A 216 11.25 -16.77 -10.69
C SER A 216 12.14 -17.25 -11.85
N ARG A 217 11.58 -17.70 -12.96
CA ARG A 217 12.36 -18.02 -14.16
C ARG A 217 13.06 -16.80 -14.72
N THR A 218 14.29 -16.95 -15.11
CA THR A 218 15.16 -15.87 -15.61
C THR A 218 14.47 -15.01 -16.67
N ASN A 219 13.81 -15.62 -17.65
CA ASN A 219 13.13 -14.87 -18.71
C ASN A 219 11.92 -14.07 -18.20
N SER A 220 11.18 -14.58 -17.23
CA SER A 220 10.03 -13.89 -16.64
C SER A 220 10.46 -12.67 -15.85
N ILE A 221 11.54 -12.78 -15.06
CA ILE A 221 12.10 -11.64 -14.32
C ILE A 221 12.64 -10.58 -15.30
N LYS A 222 13.39 -11.01 -16.34
CA LYS A 222 13.89 -10.09 -17.37
C LYS A 222 12.77 -9.36 -18.11
N ALA A 223 11.70 -10.09 -18.47
CA ALA A 223 10.50 -9.50 -19.07
C ALA A 223 9.92 -8.43 -18.15
N PHE A 224 9.64 -8.79 -16.91
CA PHE A 224 9.08 -7.87 -15.94
C PHE A 224 9.94 -6.60 -15.76
N MET A 225 11.25 -6.76 -15.57
CA MET A 225 12.16 -5.64 -15.36
C MET A 225 12.29 -4.74 -16.59
N THR A 226 12.29 -5.30 -17.80
CA THR A 226 12.40 -4.52 -19.03
C THR A 226 11.10 -3.83 -19.42
N GLU A 227 9.96 -4.51 -19.25
CA GLU A 227 8.65 -3.98 -19.59
C GLU A 227 8.24 -2.86 -18.65
N ASN A 228 8.51 -3.02 -17.35
CA ASN A 228 8.13 -2.03 -16.33
C ASN A 228 9.29 -1.09 -15.95
N GLN A 229 10.52 -1.31 -16.43
CA GLN A 229 11.71 -0.53 -16.08
C GLN A 229 11.93 -0.44 -14.57
N GLN A 230 11.69 -1.52 -13.83
CA GLN A 230 11.75 -1.53 -12.36
C GLN A 230 12.43 -2.79 -11.82
N GLY A 231 12.98 -2.67 -10.60
CA GLY A 231 13.52 -3.79 -9.84
C GLY A 231 12.42 -4.68 -9.25
N VAL A 232 12.84 -5.84 -8.71
CA VAL A 232 11.94 -6.76 -8.03
C VAL A 232 12.55 -7.25 -6.71
N VAL A 233 11.71 -7.44 -5.70
CA VAL A 233 12.12 -8.04 -4.43
C VAL A 233 12.25 -9.54 -4.59
N ALA A 234 13.39 -10.10 -4.18
CA ALA A 234 13.65 -11.53 -4.14
C ALA A 234 13.84 -12.00 -2.69
N GLY A 235 12.89 -12.78 -2.19
CA GLY A 235 13.02 -13.51 -0.91
C GLY A 235 13.48 -14.94 -1.18
N MET A 236 14.50 -15.43 -0.47
CA MET A 236 15.13 -16.71 -0.83
C MET A 236 15.64 -17.51 0.36
N THR A 237 15.79 -18.81 0.14
CA THR A 237 16.55 -19.70 1.02
C THR A 237 18.00 -19.24 1.07
N PHE A 238 18.59 -19.19 2.26
CA PHE A 238 19.97 -18.75 2.45
C PHE A 238 20.95 -19.92 2.53
N PHE A 239 21.93 -19.94 1.62
CA PHE A 239 23.01 -20.94 1.59
C PHE A 239 24.32 -20.29 2.03
N TYR A 240 24.78 -20.60 3.23
CA TYR A 240 25.81 -19.85 3.94
C TYR A 240 27.17 -19.80 3.22
N GLN A 241 27.64 -20.88 2.61
CA GLN A 241 28.89 -20.86 1.85
C GLN A 241 28.75 -20.10 0.55
N SER A 242 27.63 -20.25 -0.16
CA SER A 242 27.34 -19.52 -1.41
C SER A 242 27.37 -18.00 -1.22
N TRP A 243 26.86 -17.52 -0.09
CA TRP A 243 26.93 -16.12 0.32
C TRP A 243 28.27 -15.71 0.94
N ASN A 244 29.21 -16.64 1.11
CA ASN A 244 30.46 -16.42 1.82
C ASN A 244 30.26 -15.84 3.23
N HIS A 245 29.16 -16.19 3.87
CA HIS A 245 28.74 -15.64 5.14
C HIS A 245 29.54 -16.20 6.30
N ARG A 246 29.91 -15.34 7.28
CA ARG A 246 30.73 -15.69 8.45
C ARG A 246 30.19 -16.85 9.32
N LEU A 247 28.87 -17.12 9.28
CA LEU A 247 28.23 -18.21 10.01
C LEU A 247 28.16 -19.51 9.16
N SER A 248 28.87 -19.57 8.05
CA SER A 248 29.01 -20.83 7.27
C SER A 248 29.74 -21.89 8.07
N ASP A 249 29.23 -23.12 8.05
CA ASP A 249 29.93 -24.30 8.59
C ASP A 249 31.01 -24.81 7.62
N LEU A 250 31.06 -24.23 6.43
CA LEU A 250 32.04 -24.53 5.40
C LEU A 250 32.98 -23.32 5.20
N PRO A 251 34.22 -23.58 4.75
CA PRO A 251 35.13 -22.48 4.41
C PRO A 251 34.54 -21.50 3.39
N THR A 252 34.80 -20.23 3.56
CA THR A 252 34.31 -19.14 2.71
C THR A 252 35.44 -18.42 1.99
N ASN A 253 35.11 -17.68 0.94
CA ASN A 253 36.03 -16.87 0.16
C ASN A 253 35.80 -15.36 0.48
N SER A 254 36.74 -14.75 1.22
CA SER A 254 36.64 -13.32 1.62
C SER A 254 36.72 -12.36 0.44
N ASN A 255 37.32 -12.75 -0.70
CA ASN A 255 37.32 -11.94 -1.91
C ASN A 255 35.92 -11.90 -2.51
N TYR A 256 35.23 -13.04 -2.59
CA TYR A 256 33.86 -13.11 -3.11
C TYR A 256 32.88 -12.34 -2.21
N TRP A 257 33.07 -12.40 -0.88
CA TRP A 257 32.34 -11.55 0.05
C TRP A 257 32.53 -10.06 -0.28
N SER A 258 33.79 -9.64 -0.46
CA SER A 258 34.12 -8.23 -0.73
C SER A 258 33.68 -7.76 -2.13
N GLU A 259 33.58 -8.63 -3.08
CA GLU A 259 33.11 -8.35 -4.45
C GLU A 259 31.59 -8.56 -4.60
N GLY A 260 30.97 -9.19 -3.60
CA GLY A 260 29.53 -9.43 -3.56
C GLY A 260 29.08 -10.59 -4.45
N TYR A 261 29.95 -11.61 -4.71
CA TYR A 261 29.55 -12.77 -5.50
C TYR A 261 28.83 -13.81 -4.66
N VAL A 262 27.64 -14.20 -5.12
CA VAL A 262 26.81 -15.26 -4.55
C VAL A 262 26.57 -16.33 -5.61
N LEU A 263 27.25 -17.46 -5.45
CA LEU A 263 27.21 -18.57 -6.40
C LEU A 263 26.04 -19.52 -6.12
N TYR A 264 25.73 -20.37 -7.11
CA TYR A 264 24.80 -21.46 -6.90
C TYR A 264 25.40 -22.50 -5.89
N PRO A 265 24.62 -22.89 -4.86
CA PRO A 265 25.11 -23.70 -3.76
C PRO A 265 25.55 -25.11 -4.22
N ASN A 266 26.68 -25.59 -3.72
CA ASN A 266 27.07 -26.98 -3.88
C ASN A 266 26.22 -27.92 -2.98
N ALA A 267 26.34 -29.23 -3.16
CA ALA A 267 25.50 -30.19 -2.46
C ALA A 267 25.69 -30.18 -0.94
N VAL A 268 26.91 -29.94 -0.46
CA VAL A 268 27.21 -29.90 0.99
C VAL A 268 26.71 -28.63 1.63
N ASP A 269 26.82 -27.46 0.93
CA ASP A 269 26.24 -26.20 1.39
C ASP A 269 24.72 -26.29 1.50
N LYS A 270 24.05 -26.90 0.50
CA LYS A 270 22.61 -27.15 0.54
C LYS A 270 22.19 -27.94 1.78
N GLU A 271 22.84 -29.09 2.01
CA GLU A 271 22.56 -29.97 3.14
C GLU A 271 22.68 -29.24 4.47
N LYS A 272 23.82 -28.56 4.71
CA LYS A 272 24.08 -27.87 5.97
C LYS A 272 23.23 -26.61 6.18
N SER A 273 23.00 -25.84 5.12
CA SER A 273 22.26 -24.59 5.21
C SER A 273 20.75 -24.80 5.40
N LEU A 274 20.17 -25.83 4.77
CA LEU A 274 18.74 -26.15 4.93
C LEU A 274 18.37 -26.55 6.37
N GLU A 275 19.31 -27.12 7.13
CA GLU A 275 19.10 -27.42 8.55
C GLU A 275 18.86 -26.17 9.39
N LYS A 276 19.45 -25.03 9.02
CA LYS A 276 19.36 -23.75 9.74
C LYS A 276 18.09 -22.96 9.41
N ARG A 277 17.38 -23.28 8.32
CA ARG A 277 16.14 -22.64 7.85
C ARG A 277 16.21 -21.12 7.83
N ALA A 278 17.34 -20.58 7.42
CA ALA A 278 17.53 -19.13 7.27
C ALA A 278 17.14 -18.66 5.87
N GLY A 279 16.67 -17.45 5.78
CA GLY A 279 16.35 -16.78 4.53
C GLY A 279 16.88 -15.35 4.49
N HIS A 280 16.98 -14.81 3.28
CA HIS A 280 17.36 -13.42 3.03
C HIS A 280 16.50 -12.80 1.94
N SER A 281 16.32 -11.48 1.97
CA SER A 281 15.56 -10.74 0.98
C SER A 281 16.37 -9.54 0.50
N ILE A 282 16.39 -9.34 -0.82
CA ILE A 282 17.16 -8.32 -1.53
C ILE A 282 16.33 -7.68 -2.64
N LEU A 283 16.82 -6.58 -3.20
CA LEU A 283 16.25 -5.98 -4.39
C LEU A 283 17.10 -6.32 -5.61
N LEU A 284 16.57 -7.09 -6.57
CA LEU A 284 17.18 -7.29 -7.87
C LEU A 284 16.99 -6.02 -8.71
N ILE A 285 18.08 -5.52 -9.31
CA ILE A 285 18.08 -4.27 -10.07
C ILE A 285 18.60 -4.41 -11.49
N GLY A 286 19.01 -5.61 -11.90
CA GLY A 286 19.59 -5.84 -13.22
C GLY A 286 20.21 -7.22 -13.35
N TRP A 287 20.93 -7.43 -14.45
CA TRP A 287 21.65 -8.67 -14.74
C TRP A 287 22.84 -8.46 -15.67
N ASP A 288 23.74 -9.45 -15.66
CA ASP A 288 24.83 -9.60 -16.61
C ASP A 288 24.93 -11.08 -17.01
N ASP A 289 24.51 -11.42 -18.24
CA ASP A 289 24.55 -12.77 -18.80
C ASP A 289 25.98 -13.22 -19.13
N ASP A 290 26.89 -12.29 -19.31
CA ASP A 290 28.25 -12.55 -19.73
C ASP A 290 29.24 -12.60 -18.56
N LEU A 291 28.83 -12.19 -17.37
CA LEU A 291 29.65 -12.31 -16.17
C LEU A 291 29.93 -13.79 -15.86
N GLU A 292 31.20 -14.15 -15.77
CA GLU A 292 31.67 -15.47 -15.39
C GLU A 292 32.48 -15.41 -14.09
N VAL A 293 32.14 -16.28 -13.14
CA VAL A 293 32.80 -16.37 -11.83
C VAL A 293 33.21 -17.80 -11.56
N ASP A 294 34.44 -18.03 -11.09
CA ASP A 294 34.94 -19.36 -10.75
C ASP A 294 34.11 -20.01 -9.64
N LYS A 295 33.65 -21.24 -9.86
CA LYS A 295 32.95 -22.01 -8.81
C LYS A 295 33.90 -22.40 -7.70
N VAL A 296 33.37 -22.48 -6.48
CA VAL A 296 34.11 -23.04 -5.33
C VAL A 296 33.54 -24.40 -4.93
N ASP A 297 34.43 -25.25 -4.40
CA ASP A 297 34.07 -26.53 -3.80
C ASP A 297 33.63 -26.36 -2.32
N GLU A 298 33.30 -27.44 -1.65
CA GLU A 298 32.94 -27.46 -0.23
C GLU A 298 34.08 -27.03 0.71
N ASN A 299 35.33 -26.95 0.22
CA ASN A 299 36.49 -26.46 0.97
C ASN A 299 36.80 -24.99 0.72
N GLY A 300 35.98 -24.30 -0.08
CA GLY A 300 36.14 -22.88 -0.45
C GLY A 300 37.27 -22.67 -1.50
N ALA A 301 37.80 -23.73 -2.10
CA ALA A 301 38.78 -23.65 -3.17
C ALA A 301 38.11 -23.56 -4.54
N VAL A 302 38.77 -22.91 -5.51
CA VAL A 302 38.32 -22.89 -6.90
C VAL A 302 38.19 -24.31 -7.42
N LYS A 303 37.00 -24.63 -7.95
CA LYS A 303 36.70 -25.95 -8.50
C LYS A 303 37.34 -26.08 -9.88
N LEU A 304 38.12 -27.15 -10.10
CA LEU A 304 38.78 -27.41 -11.36
C LEU A 304 38.09 -28.54 -12.12
N ASP A 305 38.20 -28.54 -13.44
CA ASP A 305 37.84 -29.62 -14.32
C ASP A 305 38.95 -30.72 -14.35
N ASP A 306 38.76 -31.79 -15.13
CA ASP A 306 39.71 -32.88 -15.24
C ASP A 306 41.04 -32.46 -15.88
N ASP A 307 41.07 -31.36 -16.60
CA ASP A 307 42.26 -30.78 -17.25
C ASP A 307 42.95 -29.71 -16.35
N GLY A 308 42.39 -29.43 -15.18
CA GLY A 308 42.93 -28.47 -14.21
C GLY A 308 42.55 -27.03 -14.46
N ASN A 309 41.56 -26.76 -15.32
CA ASN A 309 41.04 -25.40 -15.54
C ASN A 309 39.91 -25.07 -14.55
N PRO A 310 39.76 -23.80 -14.14
CA PRO A 310 38.61 -23.38 -13.33
C PRO A 310 37.26 -23.68 -14.02
N ILE A 311 36.33 -24.24 -13.27
CA ILE A 311 34.95 -24.38 -13.71
C ILE A 311 34.21 -23.06 -13.33
N THR A 312 33.69 -22.38 -14.31
CA THR A 312 32.97 -21.10 -14.08
C THR A 312 31.47 -21.32 -13.95
N GLU A 313 30.80 -20.34 -13.34
CA GLU A 313 29.36 -20.08 -13.39
C GLU A 313 29.14 -18.83 -14.19
N LYS A 314 28.13 -18.83 -15.05
CA LYS A 314 27.84 -17.73 -15.96
C LYS A 314 26.41 -17.26 -15.78
N GLY A 315 26.20 -15.94 -15.85
CA GLY A 315 24.90 -15.27 -15.74
C GLY A 315 24.49 -14.98 -14.29
N PHE A 316 24.46 -13.70 -13.97
CA PHE A 316 24.19 -13.22 -12.62
C PHE A 316 23.19 -12.07 -12.63
N TRP A 317 22.33 -12.05 -11.62
CA TRP A 317 21.53 -10.88 -11.25
C TRP A 317 22.39 -9.87 -10.52
N VAL A 318 22.21 -8.58 -10.81
CA VAL A 318 22.72 -7.47 -10.00
C VAL A 318 21.71 -7.16 -8.92
N PHE A 319 22.14 -7.03 -7.68
CA PHE A 319 21.24 -6.73 -6.58
C PHE A 319 21.78 -5.70 -5.58
N LYS A 320 20.86 -5.02 -4.92
CA LYS A 320 21.09 -4.13 -3.78
C LYS A 320 20.80 -4.88 -2.49
N ASN A 321 21.76 -4.88 -1.55
CA ASN A 321 21.67 -5.54 -0.25
C ASN A 321 21.29 -4.52 0.86
N SER A 322 21.05 -5.04 2.07
CA SER A 322 20.67 -4.30 3.27
C SER A 322 21.64 -4.48 4.45
N TRP A 323 22.91 -4.77 4.18
CA TRP A 323 23.94 -4.96 5.20
C TRP A 323 24.95 -3.81 5.27
N GLY A 324 24.56 -2.61 4.80
CA GLY A 324 25.43 -1.42 4.78
C GLY A 324 26.49 -1.47 3.68
N THR A 325 27.53 -0.64 3.86
CA THR A 325 28.54 -0.40 2.80
C THR A 325 29.97 -0.71 3.25
N THR A 326 30.17 -1.34 4.41
CA THR A 326 31.51 -1.51 5.00
C THR A 326 32.06 -2.94 4.89
N GLY A 327 31.26 -3.93 4.43
CA GLY A 327 31.65 -5.32 4.38
C GLY A 327 31.30 -6.03 3.07
N PHE A 328 30.08 -6.53 2.95
CA PHE A 328 29.61 -7.23 1.74
C PHE A 328 29.61 -6.29 0.53
N GLY A 329 30.20 -6.77 -0.58
CA GLY A 329 30.19 -6.02 -1.84
C GLY A 329 30.95 -4.70 -1.80
N ILE A 330 31.85 -4.48 -0.84
CA ILE A 330 32.59 -3.22 -0.70
C ILE A 330 33.40 -2.85 -1.95
N ARG A 331 33.75 -3.85 -2.79
CA ARG A 331 34.47 -3.67 -4.06
C ARG A 331 33.60 -3.90 -5.29
N ASN A 332 32.28 -4.00 -5.11
CA ASN A 332 31.40 -4.22 -6.25
C ASN A 332 31.40 -3.01 -7.20
N PRO A 333 31.42 -3.20 -8.52
CA PRO A 333 31.44 -2.10 -9.50
C PRO A 333 30.23 -1.17 -9.44
N PHE A 334 29.06 -1.64 -8.99
CA PHE A 334 27.83 -0.86 -8.80
C PHE A 334 27.87 0.00 -7.52
N GLY A 335 28.82 -0.24 -6.66
CA GLY A 335 28.99 0.44 -5.39
C GLY A 335 29.02 -0.54 -4.20
N ALA A 336 29.48 -0.02 -3.05
CA ALA A 336 29.54 -0.83 -1.84
C ALA A 336 28.15 -1.26 -1.38
N GLY A 337 28.00 -2.53 -1.02
CA GLY A 337 26.72 -3.15 -0.60
C GLY A 337 25.88 -3.69 -1.74
N TYR A 338 26.35 -3.60 -2.99
CA TYR A 338 25.77 -4.33 -4.12
C TYR A 338 26.41 -5.70 -4.28
N GLY A 339 25.75 -6.59 -5.03
CA GLY A 339 26.26 -7.92 -5.30
C GLY A 339 25.76 -8.51 -6.61
N TYR A 340 26.29 -9.69 -6.90
CA TYR A 340 25.94 -10.53 -8.03
C TYR A 340 25.41 -11.87 -7.53
N LEU A 341 24.20 -12.24 -7.91
CA LEU A 341 23.53 -13.49 -7.48
C LEU A 341 23.31 -14.40 -8.68
N SER A 342 23.72 -15.65 -8.58
CA SER A 342 23.48 -16.67 -9.59
C SER A 342 22.02 -16.68 -10.06
N MET A 343 21.80 -16.62 -11.38
CA MET A 343 20.45 -16.70 -11.96
C MET A 343 19.79 -18.03 -11.61
N ARG A 344 20.54 -19.11 -11.67
CA ARG A 344 20.06 -20.43 -11.30
C ARG A 344 19.66 -20.55 -9.83
N TYR A 345 20.34 -19.84 -8.94
CA TYR A 345 19.98 -19.78 -7.52
C TYR A 345 18.60 -19.17 -7.34
N VAL A 346 18.33 -18.06 -8.03
CA VAL A 346 17.03 -17.39 -7.97
C VAL A 346 15.91 -18.30 -8.50
N GLU A 347 16.12 -18.93 -9.65
CA GLU A 347 15.11 -19.83 -10.25
C GLU A 347 14.68 -20.97 -9.32
N GLU A 348 15.63 -21.56 -8.57
CA GLU A 348 15.36 -22.74 -7.75
C GLU A 348 14.99 -22.43 -6.30
N TYR A 349 15.39 -21.26 -5.76
CA TYR A 349 15.32 -21.00 -4.31
C TYR A 349 14.74 -19.64 -3.93
N ALA A 350 14.24 -18.85 -4.86
CA ALA A 350 13.66 -17.55 -4.56
C ALA A 350 12.20 -17.44 -4.97
N THR A 351 11.49 -16.58 -4.26
CA THR A 351 10.18 -16.02 -4.65
C THR A 351 10.37 -14.57 -5.04
N ILE A 352 9.69 -14.13 -6.09
CA ILE A 352 9.86 -12.80 -6.68
C ILE A 352 8.56 -12.01 -6.55
N TYR A 353 8.67 -10.77 -6.10
CA TYR A 353 7.53 -9.88 -5.94
C TYR A 353 7.83 -8.49 -6.51
N GLY A 354 6.95 -7.94 -7.32
CA GLY A 354 7.04 -6.61 -7.89
C GLY A 354 5.88 -5.72 -7.46
N SER A 355 5.98 -4.42 -7.74
CA SER A 355 4.92 -3.45 -7.57
C SER A 355 4.74 -2.65 -8.86
N ASN A 356 3.97 -1.58 -8.84
CA ASN A 356 3.81 -0.65 -9.93
C ASN A 356 4.28 0.74 -9.51
N ASP A 357 4.27 1.70 -10.44
CA ASP A 357 4.67 3.07 -10.18
C ASP A 357 3.77 3.75 -9.15
N PRO A 358 4.31 4.67 -8.34
CA PRO A 358 3.54 5.39 -7.33
C PRO A 358 2.63 6.46 -7.96
N SER A 359 1.71 6.06 -8.81
CA SER A 359 0.71 6.92 -9.45
C SER A 359 -0.54 7.13 -8.59
N VAL A 360 -0.44 6.94 -7.29
CA VAL A 360 -1.58 7.11 -6.39
C VAL A 360 -1.82 8.61 -6.20
N GLU A 361 -2.94 9.11 -6.72
CA GLU A 361 -3.46 10.41 -6.32
C GLU A 361 -3.68 10.39 -4.80
N LEU A 362 -2.98 11.23 -4.11
CA LEU A 362 -3.19 11.42 -2.69
C LEU A 362 -4.38 12.36 -2.54
N ILE A 363 -5.44 11.87 -1.92
CA ILE A 363 -6.64 12.67 -1.66
C ILE A 363 -6.44 13.45 -0.36
N GLU A 364 -6.81 14.73 -0.36
CA GLU A 364 -6.77 15.57 0.82
C GLU A 364 -7.80 15.09 1.87
N ILE A 365 -7.38 15.04 3.13
CA ILE A 365 -8.28 14.85 4.28
C ILE A 365 -8.55 16.25 4.85
N CYS A 366 -9.71 16.77 4.61
CA CYS A 366 -10.03 18.18 4.68
C CYS A 366 -10.27 18.77 6.08
N ASP A 367 -10.07 17.99 7.18
CA ASP A 367 -10.40 18.41 8.55
C ASP A 367 -9.41 17.97 9.63
N ASP A 368 -8.20 17.57 9.23
CA ASP A 368 -7.20 17.04 10.16
C ASP A 368 -6.02 18.00 10.45
N GLY A 369 -5.98 19.15 9.77
CA GLY A 369 -4.96 20.18 9.94
C GLY A 369 -3.64 19.85 9.24
N MET A 370 -3.65 18.90 8.30
CA MET A 370 -2.47 18.46 7.56
C MET A 370 -2.71 18.56 6.06
N ASP A 371 -1.65 18.86 5.30
CA ASP A 371 -1.60 18.75 3.85
C ASP A 371 -1.41 17.28 3.48
N ASN A 372 -2.49 16.54 3.25
CA ASN A 372 -2.47 15.09 3.02
C ASN A 372 -2.11 14.69 1.60
N ASN A 373 -2.42 15.52 0.61
CA ASN A 373 -2.07 15.30 -0.79
C ASN A 373 -0.78 16.04 -1.21
N PHE A 374 -0.26 16.94 -0.34
CA PHE A 374 1.06 17.59 -0.42
C PHE A 374 1.25 18.57 -1.57
N ASN A 375 0.17 19.19 -1.97
CA ASN A 375 0.22 20.27 -2.93
C ASN A 375 0.62 21.63 -2.30
N GLY A 376 0.84 21.70 -0.99
CA GLY A 376 1.20 22.88 -0.23
C GLY A 376 0.02 23.64 0.36
N LEU A 377 -1.19 23.09 0.24
CA LEU A 377 -2.43 23.62 0.78
C LEU A 377 -2.98 22.64 1.83
N THR A 378 -3.55 23.14 2.90
CA THR A 378 -4.02 22.34 4.04
C THR A 378 -5.53 22.46 4.16
N ASP A 379 -6.22 21.33 4.33
CA ASP A 379 -7.67 21.32 4.56
C ASP A 379 -8.41 22.24 3.56
N CYS A 380 -9.14 23.18 4.07
CA CYS A 380 -9.97 24.10 3.29
C CYS A 380 -9.21 25.10 2.40
N GLU A 381 -7.90 25.16 2.48
CA GLU A 381 -7.07 25.89 1.52
C GLU A 381 -6.86 25.09 0.23
N ASP A 382 -7.08 23.75 0.30
CA ASP A 382 -6.98 22.86 -0.86
C ASP A 382 -8.25 22.92 -1.71
N PRO A 383 -8.14 23.12 -3.05
CA PRO A 383 -9.29 23.05 -3.95
C PRO A 383 -10.06 21.71 -3.92
N GLU A 384 -9.40 20.60 -3.60
CA GLU A 384 -10.05 19.29 -3.45
C GLU A 384 -11.01 19.25 -2.25
N CYS A 385 -10.84 20.18 -1.31
CA CYS A 385 -11.67 20.30 -0.12
C CYS A 385 -12.78 21.35 -0.23
N ALA A 386 -12.95 21.98 -1.40
CA ALA A 386 -13.94 23.06 -1.56
C ALA A 386 -15.35 22.61 -1.21
N ASP A 387 -15.70 21.36 -1.49
CA ASP A 387 -17.01 20.77 -1.20
C ASP A 387 -17.02 19.95 0.10
N HIS A 388 -15.90 19.91 0.85
CA HIS A 388 -15.86 19.19 2.12
C HIS A 388 -16.64 19.96 3.22
N PRO A 389 -17.41 19.25 4.08
CA PRO A 389 -18.27 19.86 5.09
C PRO A 389 -17.58 20.86 6.02
N ALA A 390 -16.32 20.56 6.39
CA ALA A 390 -15.53 21.45 7.25
C ALA A 390 -15.12 22.75 6.55
N CYS A 391 -15.18 22.80 5.21
CA CYS A 391 -14.69 23.90 4.38
C CYS A 391 -15.79 24.80 3.81
N ILE A 392 -17.03 24.47 4.08
CA ILE A 392 -18.18 25.23 3.56
C ILE A 392 -18.38 26.49 4.40
N GLU A 393 -18.28 27.67 3.79
CA GLU A 393 -18.52 28.93 4.48
C GLU A 393 -19.98 29.01 5.01
N GLY A 394 -20.12 29.30 6.30
CA GLY A 394 -21.44 29.42 6.96
C GLY A 394 -21.97 28.12 7.56
N GLY A 395 -21.27 27.01 7.43
CA GLY A 395 -21.64 25.74 8.03
C GLY A 395 -21.56 25.75 9.57
N LEU A 396 -22.58 25.17 10.23
CA LEU A 396 -22.59 24.97 11.69
C LEU A 396 -22.20 23.55 12.03
N THR A 397 -21.02 23.37 12.60
CA THR A 397 -20.48 22.04 12.95
C THR A 397 -20.63 21.75 14.44
N PHE A 398 -21.16 20.57 14.75
CA PHE A 398 -21.31 20.02 16.10
C PHE A 398 -20.61 18.67 16.17
N LYS A 399 -19.77 18.43 17.19
CA LYS A 399 -18.92 17.23 17.27
C LYS A 399 -19.08 16.53 18.62
N ASN A 400 -19.09 15.20 18.61
CA ASN A 400 -18.96 14.34 19.77
C ASN A 400 -17.71 13.48 19.64
N ASN A 401 -16.74 13.68 20.57
CA ASN A 401 -15.48 12.95 20.62
C ASN A 401 -15.47 11.89 21.74
N GLU A 402 -16.63 11.53 22.30
CA GLU A 402 -16.72 10.50 23.30
C GLU A 402 -16.49 9.13 22.67
N THR A 403 -15.47 8.41 23.14
CA THR A 403 -15.18 7.05 22.68
C THR A 403 -16.11 6.06 23.38
N ILE A 404 -16.87 5.29 22.59
CA ILE A 404 -17.85 4.31 23.10
C ILE A 404 -17.54 2.93 22.48
N ALA A 405 -17.32 1.91 23.32
CA ALA A 405 -17.11 0.54 22.84
C ALA A 405 -18.40 -0.04 22.21
N ILE A 406 -18.28 -0.61 21.02
CA ILE A 406 -19.36 -1.30 20.31
C ILE A 406 -19.37 -2.78 20.77
N PRO A 407 -20.46 -3.27 21.42
CA PRO A 407 -20.55 -4.66 21.86
C PRO A 407 -20.63 -5.62 20.68
N ASP A 408 -19.85 -6.73 20.75
CA ASP A 408 -19.85 -7.82 19.78
C ASP A 408 -21.22 -8.53 19.76
N ASN A 409 -21.79 -8.72 18.59
CA ASN A 409 -23.04 -9.44 18.33
C ASN A 409 -24.22 -8.98 19.23
N ASP A 410 -24.34 -7.69 19.44
CA ASP A 410 -25.41 -7.10 20.24
C ASP A 410 -26.38 -6.27 19.37
N PRO A 411 -27.61 -6.74 19.13
CA PRO A 411 -28.60 -5.99 18.36
C PRO A 411 -29.12 -4.72 19.07
N GLN A 412 -28.81 -4.53 20.36
CA GLN A 412 -29.09 -3.27 21.06
C GLN A 412 -28.06 -2.19 20.72
N GLY A 413 -26.80 -2.58 20.48
CA GLY A 413 -25.71 -1.72 20.09
C GLY A 413 -25.43 -0.59 21.07
N ILE A 414 -24.99 0.54 20.51
CA ILE A 414 -24.71 1.77 21.25
C ILE A 414 -25.48 2.95 20.66
N THR A 415 -25.65 3.99 21.49
CA THR A 415 -26.16 5.32 21.07
C THR A 415 -25.17 6.39 21.50
N SER A 416 -24.95 7.37 20.62
CA SER A 416 -24.18 8.57 20.91
C SER A 416 -24.98 9.80 20.48
N VAL A 417 -24.94 10.88 21.24
CA VAL A 417 -25.83 12.02 21.02
C VAL A 417 -25.06 13.34 20.82
N ILE A 418 -25.60 14.20 19.96
CA ILE A 418 -25.22 15.60 19.83
C ILE A 418 -26.45 16.45 20.07
N GLU A 419 -26.34 17.37 21.01
CA GLU A 419 -27.40 18.34 21.29
C GLU A 419 -27.15 19.65 20.55
N VAL A 420 -28.12 20.05 19.74
CA VAL A 420 -28.07 21.29 18.98
C VAL A 420 -29.08 22.27 19.56
N GLY A 421 -28.56 23.29 20.22
CA GLY A 421 -29.42 24.32 20.88
C GLY A 421 -29.67 25.57 20.00
N GLN A 422 -29.32 25.52 18.73
CA GLN A 422 -29.47 26.64 17.80
C GLN A 422 -30.64 26.39 16.84
N PRO A 423 -31.49 27.39 16.56
CA PRO A 423 -32.54 27.28 15.55
C PRO A 423 -31.94 27.37 14.14
N GLY A 424 -32.54 26.66 13.21
CA GLY A 424 -32.18 26.68 11.79
C GLY A 424 -32.93 25.63 11.01
N ILE A 425 -33.05 25.82 9.71
CA ILE A 425 -33.64 24.84 8.80
C ILE A 425 -32.53 24.29 7.90
N ILE A 426 -32.44 22.98 7.78
CA ILE A 426 -31.43 22.28 7.01
C ILE A 426 -31.63 22.54 5.52
N GLY A 427 -30.69 23.21 4.87
CA GLY A 427 -30.54 23.24 3.41
C GLY A 427 -29.79 22.04 2.93
N ASN A 428 -28.62 21.76 3.57
CA ASN A 428 -27.85 20.56 3.37
C ASN A 428 -27.21 20.13 4.69
N MET A 429 -26.76 18.89 4.81
CA MET A 429 -26.04 18.43 5.98
C MET A 429 -25.02 17.35 5.63
N PHE A 430 -23.96 17.33 6.41
CA PHE A 430 -22.89 16.35 6.31
C PHE A 430 -22.68 15.69 7.67
N LEU A 431 -22.32 14.44 7.65
CA LEU A 431 -22.11 13.66 8.87
C LEU A 431 -20.84 12.83 8.75
N ASP A 432 -19.84 13.14 9.56
CA ASP A 432 -18.61 12.39 9.65
C ASP A 432 -18.69 11.35 10.75
N VAL A 433 -18.25 10.14 10.45
CA VAL A 433 -18.23 9.02 11.40
C VAL A 433 -16.84 8.39 11.40
N ASP A 434 -16.27 8.24 12.59
CA ASP A 434 -14.99 7.55 12.81
C ASP A 434 -15.19 6.37 13.78
N ILE A 435 -15.16 5.15 13.24
CA ILE A 435 -15.32 3.90 13.99
C ILE A 435 -14.10 3.01 13.74
N THR A 436 -13.44 2.59 14.81
CA THR A 436 -12.48 1.49 14.76
C THR A 436 -13.24 0.17 14.93
N HIS A 437 -13.14 -0.74 13.97
CA HIS A 437 -13.78 -2.05 14.01
C HIS A 437 -12.94 -3.09 13.25
N THR A 438 -13.01 -4.35 13.68
CA THR A 438 -12.25 -5.44 13.05
C THR A 438 -12.91 -5.98 11.78
N TYR A 439 -14.23 -5.80 11.62
CA TYR A 439 -15.00 -6.24 10.44
C TYR A 439 -16.19 -5.30 10.20
N VAL A 440 -16.05 -4.35 9.27
CA VAL A 440 -17.04 -3.29 9.02
C VAL A 440 -18.38 -3.82 8.50
N GLY A 441 -18.36 -4.96 7.80
CA GLY A 441 -19.55 -5.62 7.26
C GLY A 441 -20.53 -6.15 8.33
N ASP A 442 -20.21 -6.07 9.62
CA ASP A 442 -21.10 -6.47 10.70
C ASP A 442 -21.88 -5.30 11.29
N LEU A 443 -21.45 -4.07 10.91
CA LEU A 443 -22.01 -2.83 11.45
C LEU A 443 -23.25 -2.38 10.70
N THR A 444 -24.20 -1.85 11.48
CA THR A 444 -25.25 -0.95 10.96
C THR A 444 -25.17 0.37 11.71
N VAL A 445 -25.11 1.48 10.96
CA VAL A 445 -25.05 2.84 11.50
C VAL A 445 -26.29 3.60 11.04
N THR A 446 -27.03 4.19 11.97
CA THR A 446 -28.26 4.93 11.70
C THR A 446 -28.23 6.28 12.40
N LEU A 447 -28.53 7.36 11.66
CA LEU A 447 -28.77 8.68 12.22
C LEU A 447 -30.25 8.87 12.52
N VAL A 448 -30.55 9.41 13.70
CA VAL A 448 -31.91 9.74 14.14
C VAL A 448 -31.94 11.26 14.46
N GLY A 449 -32.78 11.98 13.76
CA GLY A 449 -32.95 13.40 13.97
C GLY A 449 -33.91 13.73 15.12
N PRO A 450 -34.02 15.01 15.52
CA PRO A 450 -34.86 15.48 16.62
C PRO A 450 -36.39 15.18 16.45
N ASP A 451 -36.82 15.02 15.23
CA ASP A 451 -38.22 14.69 14.86
C ASP A 451 -38.45 13.16 14.79
N ASN A 452 -37.49 12.33 15.21
CA ASN A 452 -37.47 10.89 15.09
C ASN A 452 -37.37 10.37 13.64
N THR A 453 -37.02 11.20 12.67
CA THR A 453 -36.62 10.73 11.34
C THR A 453 -35.37 9.86 11.46
N ARG A 454 -35.32 8.73 10.73
CA ARG A 454 -34.24 7.75 10.79
C ARG A 454 -33.68 7.56 9.39
N VAL A 455 -32.38 7.71 9.25
CA VAL A 455 -31.65 7.44 8.00
C VAL A 455 -30.54 6.44 8.29
N VAL A 456 -30.54 5.32 7.57
CA VAL A 456 -29.46 4.32 7.64
C VAL A 456 -28.31 4.80 6.77
N LEU A 457 -27.15 5.02 7.41
CA LEU A 457 -25.94 5.54 6.78
C LEU A 457 -25.03 4.42 6.30
N HIS A 458 -24.99 3.33 7.05
CA HIS A 458 -24.19 2.15 6.75
C HIS A 458 -25.01 0.91 7.10
N ASN A 459 -25.08 -0.05 6.19
CA ASN A 459 -25.87 -1.25 6.36
C ASN A 459 -25.09 -2.49 5.96
N ARG A 460 -24.15 -2.91 6.81
CA ARG A 460 -23.37 -4.14 6.66
C ARG A 460 -22.57 -4.21 5.35
N GLU A 461 -22.12 -3.08 4.86
CA GLU A 461 -21.29 -2.95 3.66
C GLU A 461 -19.81 -3.12 4.00
N GLY A 462 -18.93 -3.22 2.97
CA GLY A 462 -17.47 -3.26 3.14
C GLY A 462 -16.89 -4.58 3.63
N GLY A 463 -17.71 -5.61 3.92
CA GLY A 463 -17.24 -6.96 4.28
C GLY A 463 -16.13 -6.97 5.32
N SER A 464 -14.98 -7.59 5.01
CA SER A 464 -13.83 -7.71 5.91
C SER A 464 -12.96 -6.46 6.05
N GLN A 465 -13.38 -5.32 5.52
CA GLN A 465 -12.67 -4.07 5.76
C GLN A 465 -12.63 -3.76 7.25
N ARG A 466 -11.55 -3.10 7.66
CA ARG A 466 -11.37 -2.64 9.04
C ARG A 466 -11.57 -1.13 9.08
N ASN A 467 -12.19 -0.66 10.15
CA ASN A 467 -12.47 0.74 10.44
C ASN A 467 -13.43 1.37 9.42
N LEU A 468 -14.35 2.15 9.91
CA LEU A 468 -15.29 2.92 9.12
C LEU A 468 -15.03 4.40 9.40
N LYS A 469 -14.30 5.07 8.50
CA LYS A 469 -14.12 6.51 8.51
C LYS A 469 -14.71 7.05 7.21
N LYS A 470 -15.86 7.73 7.32
CA LYS A 470 -16.63 8.13 6.14
C LYS A 470 -17.53 9.33 6.45
N THR A 471 -17.62 10.25 5.47
CA THR A 471 -18.61 11.34 5.42
C THR A 471 -19.85 10.86 4.68
N TYR A 472 -21.02 11.21 5.19
CA TYR A 472 -22.34 10.92 4.62
C TYR A 472 -23.11 12.21 4.39
N THR A 473 -23.94 12.26 3.36
CA THR A 473 -24.84 13.36 3.01
C THR A 473 -26.30 12.90 3.10
N PRO A 474 -26.88 12.78 4.31
CA PRO A 474 -28.20 12.17 4.48
C PRO A 474 -29.34 13.12 4.09
N ALA A 475 -29.74 13.12 2.84
CA ALA A 475 -30.79 13.99 2.27
C ALA A 475 -32.16 13.92 2.98
N GLY A 476 -32.45 12.84 3.72
CA GLY A 476 -33.72 12.66 4.44
C GLY A 476 -34.04 13.68 5.52
N PHE A 477 -33.12 14.61 5.81
CA PHE A 477 -33.28 15.67 6.82
C PHE A 477 -33.41 17.07 6.20
N VAL A 478 -33.27 17.26 4.92
CA VAL A 478 -33.37 18.53 4.22
C VAL A 478 -34.77 19.15 4.50
N GLY A 479 -34.82 20.46 4.77
CA GLY A 479 -36.03 21.18 5.13
C GLY A 479 -36.49 21.01 6.58
N LYS A 480 -35.81 20.24 7.42
CA LYS A 480 -36.12 20.01 8.85
C LYS A 480 -35.33 20.94 9.76
N SER A 481 -35.77 21.06 11.02
CA SER A 481 -35.05 21.84 12.04
C SER A 481 -33.76 21.14 12.45
N ILE A 482 -32.70 21.96 12.64
CA ILE A 482 -31.46 21.47 13.26
C ILE A 482 -31.57 21.37 14.77
N GLU A 483 -32.47 22.10 15.41
CA GLU A 483 -32.58 22.21 16.87
C GLU A 483 -33.12 20.94 17.51
N GLY A 484 -32.41 20.43 18.51
CA GLY A 484 -32.76 19.26 19.31
C GLY A 484 -31.66 18.21 19.39
N THR A 485 -32.07 17.00 19.79
CA THR A 485 -31.18 15.88 20.01
C THR A 485 -30.98 15.07 18.73
N TRP A 486 -29.76 14.99 18.26
CA TRP A 486 -29.33 14.12 17.16
C TRP A 486 -28.70 12.85 17.76
N THR A 487 -29.12 11.68 17.33
CA THR A 487 -28.65 10.40 17.87
C THR A 487 -28.02 9.54 16.77
N LEU A 488 -26.78 9.12 16.98
CA LEU A 488 -26.12 8.11 16.17
C LEU A 488 -26.29 6.75 16.86
N GLU A 489 -26.94 5.80 16.20
CA GLU A 489 -27.11 4.44 16.65
C GLU A 489 -26.18 3.50 15.86
N ILE A 490 -25.43 2.65 16.55
CA ILE A 490 -24.51 1.70 15.94
C ILE A 490 -24.73 0.32 16.53
N THR A 491 -24.96 -0.67 15.68
CA THR A 491 -25.11 -2.08 16.07
C THR A 491 -24.08 -2.94 15.36
N ASP A 492 -23.56 -3.92 16.07
CA ASP A 492 -22.82 -5.06 15.54
C ASP A 492 -23.70 -6.32 15.66
N THR A 493 -23.99 -6.97 14.54
CA THR A 493 -24.94 -8.10 14.49
C THR A 493 -24.30 -9.43 14.10
N ALA A 494 -22.96 -9.53 14.14
CA ALA A 494 -22.25 -10.78 13.93
C ALA A 494 -21.21 -11.00 15.05
N ALA A 495 -20.81 -12.24 15.26
CA ALA A 495 -19.95 -12.62 16.37
C ALA A 495 -18.47 -12.66 15.98
N ALA A 496 -17.58 -12.41 16.95
CA ALA A 496 -16.13 -12.52 16.93
C ALA A 496 -15.36 -11.24 16.58
N ASP A 497 -16.04 -10.13 16.34
CA ASP A 497 -15.42 -8.86 16.03
C ASP A 497 -15.71 -7.80 17.10
N THR A 498 -14.83 -6.81 17.25
CA THR A 498 -14.95 -5.78 18.29
C THR A 498 -14.57 -4.43 17.72
N GLY A 499 -15.24 -3.39 18.23
CA GLY A 499 -14.97 -2.03 17.80
C GLY A 499 -15.31 -0.97 18.82
N GLN A 500 -15.11 0.27 18.40
CA GLN A 500 -15.49 1.46 19.17
C GLN A 500 -15.80 2.61 18.23
N LEU A 501 -16.79 3.41 18.58
CA LEU A 501 -16.97 4.74 18.03
C LEU A 501 -15.87 5.64 18.60
N ASN A 502 -15.07 6.28 17.76
CA ASN A 502 -14.03 7.21 18.19
C ASN A 502 -14.59 8.65 18.27
N SER A 503 -15.31 9.08 17.25
CA SER A 503 -15.97 10.38 17.18
C SER A 503 -17.00 10.42 16.05
N TRP A 504 -17.87 11.42 16.09
CA TRP A 504 -18.70 11.77 14.95
C TRP A 504 -19.05 13.26 15.00
N SER A 505 -19.39 13.85 13.84
CA SER A 505 -19.78 15.26 13.75
C SER A 505 -20.90 15.47 12.75
N ILE A 506 -21.67 16.51 12.95
CA ILE A 506 -22.69 16.96 12.01
C ILE A 506 -22.37 18.40 11.62
N THR A 507 -22.33 18.68 10.33
CA THR A 507 -22.20 20.03 9.76
C THR A 507 -23.48 20.35 9.01
N PHE A 508 -24.15 21.45 9.37
CA PHE A 508 -25.37 21.92 8.74
C PHE A 508 -25.10 23.16 7.89
N GLN A 509 -25.58 23.14 6.66
CA GLN A 509 -25.82 24.32 5.86
C GLN A 509 -27.29 24.71 6.02
N LEU A 510 -27.57 25.98 6.42
CA LEU A 510 -28.93 26.44 6.61
C LEU A 510 -29.51 27.00 5.31
N THR A 511 -30.81 26.94 5.17
CA THR A 511 -31.56 27.43 3.98
C THR A 511 -31.31 28.88 3.54
N GLY A 512 -30.55 29.67 4.29
CA GLY A 512 -30.11 31.01 3.90
C GLY A 512 -28.77 31.06 3.19
N ASP A 513 -27.99 29.95 3.25
CA ASP A 513 -26.61 29.88 2.79
C ASP A 513 -26.47 28.98 1.53
N VAL A 514 -27.48 28.18 1.21
CA VAL A 514 -27.48 27.27 0.04
C VAL A 514 -28.11 28.01 -1.16
N PRO A 515 -27.50 27.94 -2.37
CA PRO A 515 -28.12 28.37 -3.60
C PRO A 515 -29.48 27.69 -3.82
N GLU A 516 -30.45 28.38 -4.40
CA GLU A 516 -31.75 27.80 -4.73
C GLU A 516 -31.61 26.85 -5.94
N GLU A 517 -32.12 25.63 -5.82
CA GLU A 517 -32.09 24.64 -6.91
C GLU A 517 -32.90 25.11 -8.14
N ILE A 518 -32.32 24.99 -9.33
CA ILE A 518 -32.99 25.26 -10.60
C ILE A 518 -33.50 23.94 -11.14
N CYS A 519 -34.76 23.65 -10.96
CA CYS A 519 -35.42 22.35 -11.05
C CYS A 519 -35.52 21.69 -12.43
N ASP A 520 -34.89 22.22 -13.50
CA ASP A 520 -35.02 21.73 -14.88
C ASP A 520 -33.75 21.90 -15.75
N ASN A 521 -32.59 22.06 -15.13
CA ASN A 521 -31.33 22.32 -15.84
C ASN A 521 -30.36 21.15 -15.85
N GLY A 522 -30.61 20.05 -15.12
CA GLY A 522 -29.76 18.86 -15.02
C GLY A 522 -28.49 19.07 -14.18
N ILE A 523 -28.45 20.09 -13.33
CA ILE A 523 -27.30 20.45 -12.48
C ILE A 523 -27.78 20.50 -11.03
N ASP A 524 -27.00 20.01 -10.09
CA ASP A 524 -27.17 20.22 -8.65
C ASP A 524 -26.73 21.65 -8.30
N ASP A 525 -27.64 22.61 -8.42
CA ASP A 525 -27.37 24.04 -8.12
C ASP A 525 -27.32 24.31 -6.62
N SER A 526 -28.00 23.49 -5.82
CA SER A 526 -28.06 23.61 -4.36
C SER A 526 -26.85 22.95 -3.67
N GLY A 527 -26.08 22.09 -4.36
CA GLY A 527 -24.92 21.38 -3.84
C GLY A 527 -25.27 20.28 -2.81
N ASN A 528 -26.51 19.79 -2.79
CA ASN A 528 -26.98 18.81 -1.81
C ASN A 528 -26.88 17.34 -2.30
N GLY A 529 -26.32 17.14 -3.50
CA GLY A 529 -26.20 15.82 -4.15
C GLY A 529 -27.48 15.35 -4.86
N LEU A 530 -28.51 16.22 -4.96
CA LEU A 530 -29.79 15.92 -5.61
C LEU A 530 -29.99 16.92 -6.75
N ILE A 531 -30.38 16.43 -7.92
CA ILE A 531 -30.52 17.22 -9.14
C ILE A 531 -32.00 17.42 -9.47
N ASP A 532 -32.37 18.65 -9.86
CA ASP A 532 -33.71 18.96 -10.36
C ASP A 532 -34.83 18.40 -9.47
N CYS A 533 -35.67 17.55 -10.01
CA CYS A 533 -36.85 17.01 -9.32
C CYS A 533 -36.51 16.02 -8.18
N ALA A 534 -35.26 15.55 -8.05
CA ALA A 534 -34.85 14.78 -6.89
C ALA A 534 -34.64 15.68 -5.66
N ASP A 535 -34.38 16.97 -5.85
CA ASP A 535 -34.28 17.94 -4.77
C ASP A 535 -35.65 18.26 -4.14
N PRO A 536 -35.81 18.12 -2.81
CA PRO A 536 -37.06 18.45 -2.13
C PRO A 536 -37.55 19.89 -2.36
N SER A 537 -36.65 20.85 -2.62
CA SER A 537 -37.00 22.22 -2.96
C SER A 537 -37.76 22.35 -4.27
N CYS A 538 -37.64 21.35 -5.16
CA CYS A 538 -38.31 21.27 -6.45
C CYS A 538 -39.68 20.56 -6.41
N SER A 539 -40.15 20.10 -5.26
CA SER A 539 -41.41 19.34 -5.12
C SER A 539 -42.65 20.06 -5.69
N ASP A 540 -42.68 21.40 -5.69
CA ASP A 540 -43.75 22.21 -6.22
C ASP A 540 -43.53 22.67 -7.68
N PHE A 541 -42.40 22.27 -8.30
CA PHE A 541 -42.10 22.61 -9.70
C PHE A 541 -42.99 21.80 -10.65
N PRO A 542 -43.68 22.44 -11.61
CA PRO A 542 -44.65 21.74 -12.46
C PRO A 542 -44.11 20.63 -13.31
N GLY A 543 -42.80 20.62 -13.56
CA GLY A 543 -42.08 19.56 -14.30
C GLY A 543 -41.77 18.30 -13.47
N CYS A 544 -41.83 18.40 -12.13
CA CYS A 544 -41.46 17.37 -11.20
C CYS A 544 -42.64 16.46 -10.71
N SER A 545 -43.79 16.49 -11.40
CA SER A 545 -44.95 15.70 -11.02
C SER A 545 -45.02 14.37 -11.79
N GLY A 546 -44.67 13.26 -11.16
CA GLY A 546 -44.84 11.90 -11.60
C GLY A 546 -43.54 11.07 -11.65
N THR A 547 -43.54 9.90 -11.06
CA THR A 547 -42.43 8.93 -11.15
C THR A 547 -42.63 7.99 -12.34
N GLN A 548 -41.57 7.65 -13.03
CA GLN A 548 -41.53 6.63 -14.08
C GLN A 548 -40.61 5.50 -13.66
N THR A 549 -41.08 4.26 -13.68
CA THR A 549 -40.23 3.06 -13.52
C THR A 549 -39.68 2.63 -14.87
N ILE A 550 -38.39 2.47 -14.98
CA ILE A 550 -37.66 2.02 -16.17
C ILE A 550 -37.01 0.70 -15.87
N THR A 551 -37.12 -0.25 -16.79
CA THR A 551 -36.40 -1.52 -16.69
C THR A 551 -35.82 -1.84 -18.07
N GLU A 552 -34.51 -1.88 -18.18
CA GLU A 552 -33.79 -2.22 -19.40
C GLU A 552 -32.85 -3.41 -19.15
N THR A 553 -32.67 -4.26 -20.15
CA THR A 553 -31.88 -5.49 -20.01
C THR A 553 -30.96 -5.69 -21.21
N ASN A 554 -29.68 -5.98 -20.95
CA ASN A 554 -28.75 -6.43 -21.96
C ASN A 554 -28.48 -7.95 -21.79
N ASN A 555 -28.90 -8.75 -22.78
CA ASN A 555 -28.71 -10.20 -22.80
C ASN A 555 -27.54 -10.62 -23.72
N THR A 556 -26.71 -9.69 -24.13
CA THR A 556 -25.54 -10.00 -24.98
C THR A 556 -24.49 -10.69 -24.12
N GLN A 557 -24.22 -11.94 -24.44
CA GLN A 557 -23.18 -12.69 -23.73
C GLN A 557 -21.78 -12.19 -24.12
N MET A 558 -20.94 -11.97 -23.12
CA MET A 558 -19.55 -11.54 -23.30
C MET A 558 -18.63 -12.42 -22.47
N VAL A 559 -17.57 -12.95 -23.11
CA VAL A 559 -16.54 -13.72 -22.41
C VAL A 559 -15.69 -12.73 -21.60
N ILE A 560 -15.52 -13.02 -20.32
CA ILE A 560 -14.65 -12.26 -19.40
C ILE A 560 -13.23 -12.79 -19.61
N PRO A 561 -12.27 -11.97 -20.05
CA PRO A 561 -10.89 -12.39 -20.23
C PRO A 561 -10.25 -12.73 -18.88
N ASP A 562 -9.54 -13.86 -18.82
CA ASP A 562 -8.78 -14.30 -17.64
C ASP A 562 -7.64 -13.33 -17.34
N ASN A 563 -7.59 -12.80 -16.10
CA ASN A 563 -6.58 -11.89 -15.60
C ASN A 563 -6.27 -10.69 -16.52
N ASP A 564 -7.31 -10.07 -17.05
CA ASP A 564 -7.20 -8.89 -17.90
C ASP A 564 -7.71 -7.65 -17.13
N PRO A 565 -6.84 -6.69 -16.79
CA PRO A 565 -7.23 -5.50 -16.02
C PRO A 565 -8.19 -4.57 -16.78
N ASP A 566 -8.23 -4.66 -18.11
CA ASP A 566 -9.18 -3.90 -18.92
C ASP A 566 -10.59 -4.53 -18.87
N GLY A 567 -10.69 -5.84 -18.69
CA GLY A 567 -11.93 -6.59 -18.55
C GLY A 567 -12.88 -6.46 -19.77
N ILE A 568 -14.17 -6.43 -19.48
CA ILE A 568 -15.23 -6.20 -20.49
C ILE A 568 -16.13 -5.06 -20.04
N GLU A 569 -16.70 -4.36 -21.04
CA GLU A 569 -17.72 -3.33 -20.85
C GLU A 569 -18.99 -3.68 -21.64
N SER A 570 -20.13 -3.68 -20.95
CA SER A 570 -21.45 -3.95 -21.51
C SER A 570 -22.38 -2.79 -21.23
N THR A 571 -23.09 -2.28 -22.23
CA THR A 571 -23.84 -1.02 -22.14
C THR A 571 -25.35 -1.20 -22.22
N ILE A 572 -26.10 -0.35 -21.53
CA ILE A 572 -27.54 -0.14 -21.63
C ILE A 572 -27.78 1.35 -21.86
N GLU A 573 -28.58 1.68 -22.85
CA GLU A 573 -28.97 3.08 -23.15
C GLU A 573 -30.30 3.40 -22.49
N ILE A 574 -30.30 4.43 -21.64
CA ILE A 574 -31.52 4.96 -21.00
C ILE A 574 -31.90 6.28 -21.68
N SER A 575 -33.12 6.38 -22.15
CA SER A 575 -33.65 7.56 -22.84
C SER A 575 -34.56 8.43 -21.96
N ALA A 576 -34.86 7.98 -20.74
CA ALA A 576 -35.70 8.73 -19.83
C ALA A 576 -34.96 9.97 -19.29
N VAL A 577 -35.66 11.05 -19.22
CA VAL A 577 -35.17 12.32 -18.68
C VAL A 577 -35.68 12.48 -17.25
N GLY A 578 -34.80 12.86 -16.36
CA GLY A 578 -35.09 13.10 -14.95
C GLY A 578 -33.99 12.53 -14.05
N ALA A 579 -34.13 12.72 -12.76
CA ALA A 579 -33.18 12.24 -11.76
C ALA A 579 -33.53 10.81 -11.27
N VAL A 580 -32.53 10.02 -10.96
CA VAL A 580 -32.67 8.68 -10.40
C VAL A 580 -33.13 8.76 -8.94
N LEU A 581 -34.30 8.21 -8.63
CA LEU A 581 -34.84 8.12 -7.26
C LEU A 581 -34.50 6.79 -6.59
N SER A 582 -34.47 5.72 -7.37
CA SER A 582 -34.03 4.40 -6.90
C SER A 582 -33.36 3.67 -8.06
N LEU A 583 -32.36 2.84 -7.72
CA LEU A 583 -31.56 2.10 -8.68
C LEU A 583 -31.33 0.67 -8.21
N ALA A 584 -31.60 -0.29 -9.10
CA ALA A 584 -31.23 -1.67 -8.89
C ALA A 584 -30.58 -2.25 -10.16
N VAL A 585 -29.56 -3.05 -9.98
CA VAL A 585 -28.79 -3.70 -11.04
C VAL A 585 -28.77 -5.21 -10.79
N ASP A 586 -29.36 -5.97 -11.68
CA ASP A 586 -29.29 -7.44 -11.66
C ASP A 586 -28.16 -7.88 -12.58
N VAL A 587 -27.28 -8.72 -12.07
CA VAL A 587 -26.12 -9.24 -12.81
C VAL A 587 -26.15 -10.76 -12.80
N ASP A 588 -25.94 -11.39 -13.95
CA ASP A 588 -25.81 -12.84 -14.14
C ASP A 588 -24.49 -13.15 -14.85
N ILE A 589 -23.53 -13.65 -14.08
CA ILE A 589 -22.19 -14.05 -14.53
C ILE A 589 -21.97 -15.52 -14.18
N THR A 590 -21.62 -16.32 -15.18
CA THR A 590 -21.05 -17.65 -14.98
C THR A 590 -19.55 -17.49 -14.84
N HIS A 591 -18.97 -17.96 -13.73
CA HIS A 591 -17.52 -17.90 -13.47
C HIS A 591 -17.11 -19.08 -12.60
N THR A 592 -15.89 -19.58 -12.79
CA THR A 592 -15.38 -20.72 -12.03
C THR A 592 -14.97 -20.31 -10.62
N PHE A 593 -14.57 -19.05 -10.42
CA PHE A 593 -14.15 -18.52 -9.13
C PHE A 593 -14.56 -17.04 -8.95
N ARG A 594 -15.79 -16.79 -8.48
CA ARG A 594 -16.37 -15.44 -8.45
C ARG A 594 -15.62 -14.43 -7.58
N SER A 595 -14.76 -14.88 -6.63
CA SER A 595 -13.94 -13.97 -5.82
C SER A 595 -12.79 -13.32 -6.60
N ASP A 596 -12.63 -13.64 -7.87
CA ASP A 596 -11.67 -13.00 -8.75
C ASP A 596 -12.28 -11.82 -9.51
N LEU A 597 -13.62 -11.70 -9.45
CA LEU A 597 -14.37 -10.68 -10.16
C LEU A 597 -14.41 -9.33 -9.42
N ILE A 598 -14.23 -8.27 -10.19
CA ILE A 598 -14.63 -6.91 -9.84
C ILE A 598 -15.72 -6.50 -10.83
N VAL A 599 -16.87 -6.07 -10.31
CA VAL A 599 -17.99 -5.60 -11.11
C VAL A 599 -18.32 -4.18 -10.73
N SER A 600 -18.29 -3.26 -11.69
CA SER A 600 -18.59 -1.84 -11.49
C SER A 600 -19.75 -1.41 -12.40
N LEU A 601 -20.51 -0.44 -11.95
CA LEU A 601 -21.47 0.30 -12.75
C LEU A 601 -20.92 1.70 -13.02
N ILE A 602 -20.87 2.10 -14.27
CA ILE A 602 -20.39 3.43 -14.68
C ILE A 602 -21.59 4.23 -15.21
N HIS A 603 -21.83 5.38 -14.59
CA HIS A 603 -22.83 6.34 -14.98
C HIS A 603 -22.46 7.05 -16.31
N PRO A 604 -23.38 7.58 -17.08
CA PRO A 604 -23.12 8.27 -18.35
C PRO A 604 -22.14 9.47 -18.27
N ASP A 605 -21.98 10.10 -17.12
CA ASP A 605 -21.01 11.19 -16.89
C ASP A 605 -19.60 10.70 -16.49
N GLY A 606 -19.45 9.38 -16.28
CA GLY A 606 -18.17 8.73 -15.97
C GLY A 606 -18.00 8.32 -14.51
N GLU A 607 -18.96 8.64 -13.61
CA GLU A 607 -18.89 8.17 -12.22
C GLU A 607 -18.99 6.65 -12.15
N GLU A 608 -18.06 6.00 -11.45
CA GLU A 608 -17.93 4.55 -11.33
C GLU A 608 -18.24 4.08 -9.91
N VAL A 609 -19.23 3.19 -9.75
CA VAL A 609 -19.61 2.56 -8.49
C VAL A 609 -19.29 1.07 -8.51
N ILE A 610 -18.50 0.60 -7.55
CA ILE A 610 -18.16 -0.82 -7.44
C ILE A 610 -19.33 -1.58 -6.81
N LEU A 611 -19.95 -2.48 -7.58
CA LEU A 611 -21.05 -3.33 -7.15
C LEU A 611 -20.57 -4.59 -6.44
N PHE A 612 -19.43 -5.14 -6.87
CA PHE A 612 -18.86 -6.37 -6.34
C PHE A 612 -17.32 -6.31 -6.43
N ASN A 613 -16.64 -6.60 -5.33
CA ASN A 613 -15.19 -6.52 -5.26
C ASN A 613 -14.61 -7.77 -4.58
N GLN A 614 -14.38 -8.81 -5.38
CA GLN A 614 -13.64 -10.00 -4.98
C GLN A 614 -14.20 -10.70 -3.71
N GLU A 615 -15.52 -10.73 -3.55
CA GLU A 615 -16.19 -11.29 -2.38
C GLU A 615 -16.44 -12.80 -2.53
N GLY A 616 -16.54 -13.51 -1.40
CA GLY A 616 -17.19 -14.82 -1.31
C GLY A 616 -16.34 -16.06 -1.42
N MET A 617 -15.03 -15.99 -1.07
CA MET A 617 -14.11 -17.14 -0.89
C MET A 617 -14.48 -18.43 -1.67
N GLY A 618 -14.07 -18.54 -2.94
CA GLY A 618 -14.14 -19.78 -3.72
C GLY A 618 -15.53 -20.23 -4.17
N GLY A 619 -16.51 -19.32 -4.22
CA GLY A 619 -17.81 -19.61 -4.80
C GLY A 619 -17.81 -19.49 -6.31
N GLU A 620 -18.59 -20.34 -7.00
CA GLU A 620 -18.83 -20.26 -8.44
C GLU A 620 -19.99 -19.28 -8.74
N ASN A 621 -19.99 -18.67 -9.90
CA ASN A 621 -21.03 -17.81 -10.47
C ASN A 621 -21.44 -16.61 -9.59
N LEU A 622 -21.77 -15.52 -10.22
CA LEU A 622 -22.33 -14.32 -9.58
C LEU A 622 -23.70 -14.00 -10.19
N VAL A 623 -24.76 -14.40 -9.48
CA VAL A 623 -26.14 -14.02 -9.82
C VAL A 623 -26.68 -13.22 -8.65
N ARG A 624 -26.74 -11.88 -8.80
CA ARG A 624 -27.05 -11.01 -7.67
C ARG A 624 -27.71 -9.72 -8.12
N ARG A 625 -28.64 -9.23 -7.29
CA ARG A 625 -29.21 -7.89 -7.37
C ARG A 625 -28.45 -6.95 -6.45
N PHE A 626 -28.01 -5.83 -6.98
CA PHE A 626 -27.35 -4.74 -6.29
C PHE A 626 -28.28 -3.52 -6.26
N THR A 627 -28.19 -2.73 -5.20
CA THR A 627 -28.98 -1.50 -5.04
C THR A 627 -28.06 -0.35 -4.62
N PRO A 628 -27.19 0.12 -5.56
CA PRO A 628 -26.27 1.22 -5.24
C PRO A 628 -27.10 2.50 -4.98
N THR A 629 -26.71 3.23 -3.95
CA THR A 629 -27.35 4.48 -3.55
C THR A 629 -26.55 5.71 -3.97
N GLU A 630 -25.31 5.52 -4.36
CA GLU A 630 -24.34 6.54 -4.73
C GLU A 630 -24.74 7.34 -5.96
N LEU A 631 -25.57 6.75 -6.82
CA LEU A 631 -26.06 7.35 -8.07
C LEU A 631 -27.52 7.87 -7.97
N ILE A 632 -28.08 7.91 -6.77
CA ILE A 632 -29.39 8.54 -6.53
C ILE A 632 -29.22 10.05 -6.66
N GLY A 633 -30.13 10.69 -7.41
CA GLY A 633 -30.08 12.12 -7.73
C GLY A 633 -29.35 12.46 -9.03
N PHE A 634 -28.59 11.53 -9.60
CA PHE A 634 -27.93 11.71 -10.89
C PHE A 634 -28.92 11.67 -12.07
N PRO A 635 -28.61 12.30 -13.23
CA PRO A 635 -29.42 12.20 -14.42
C PRO A 635 -29.58 10.76 -14.89
N ALA A 636 -30.80 10.32 -15.20
CA ALA A 636 -31.02 8.93 -15.65
C ALA A 636 -30.58 8.70 -17.11
N THR A 637 -30.60 9.76 -17.94
CA THR A 637 -30.41 9.69 -19.40
C THR A 637 -28.98 9.41 -19.78
N GLY A 638 -28.77 8.48 -20.71
CA GLY A 638 -27.46 8.23 -21.36
C GLY A 638 -27.07 6.74 -21.35
N THR A 639 -25.79 6.50 -21.63
CA THR A 639 -25.23 5.16 -21.77
C THR A 639 -24.66 4.70 -20.42
N TRP A 640 -25.36 3.81 -19.76
CA TRP A 640 -24.90 3.14 -18.54
C TRP A 640 -24.03 1.95 -18.90
N THR A 641 -22.88 1.78 -18.25
CA THR A 641 -21.91 0.73 -18.57
C THR A 641 -21.69 -0.17 -17.35
N LEU A 642 -21.87 -1.49 -17.55
CA LEU A 642 -21.39 -2.49 -16.60
C LEU A 642 -20.00 -2.94 -17.02
N LYS A 643 -19.02 -2.72 -16.15
CA LYS A 643 -17.63 -3.18 -16.33
C LYS A 643 -17.40 -4.40 -15.46
N VAL A 644 -16.80 -5.45 -16.04
CA VAL A 644 -16.47 -6.68 -15.33
C VAL A 644 -15.03 -7.03 -15.61
N VAL A 645 -14.24 -7.15 -14.54
CA VAL A 645 -12.81 -7.49 -14.58
C VAL A 645 -12.62 -8.80 -13.82
N ASP A 646 -11.83 -9.71 -14.39
CA ASP A 646 -11.25 -10.84 -13.68
C ASP A 646 -9.82 -10.48 -13.30
N GLY A 647 -9.57 -10.37 -12.00
CA GLY A 647 -8.30 -9.89 -11.43
C GLY A 647 -7.28 -11.00 -11.11
N TYR A 648 -7.60 -12.28 -11.36
CA TYR A 648 -6.72 -13.42 -11.09
C TYR A 648 -6.75 -14.42 -12.24
N MET A 649 -5.74 -15.29 -12.27
CA MET A 649 -5.50 -16.23 -13.37
C MET A 649 -6.11 -17.60 -13.12
N TYR A 650 -6.36 -18.34 -14.23
CA TYR A 650 -6.81 -19.74 -14.31
C TYR A 650 -8.31 -19.96 -14.22
N ASP A 651 -9.09 -18.93 -14.24
CA ASP A 651 -10.53 -19.01 -14.20
C ASP A 651 -11.15 -18.43 -15.47
N GLU A 652 -12.29 -18.97 -15.89
CA GLU A 652 -12.98 -18.52 -17.09
C GLU A 652 -14.41 -18.09 -16.74
N GLY A 653 -14.84 -16.97 -17.31
CA GLY A 653 -16.15 -16.42 -17.06
C GLY A 653 -16.88 -15.91 -18.29
N THR A 654 -18.18 -15.72 -18.12
CA THR A 654 -19.07 -15.13 -19.12
C THR A 654 -20.11 -14.28 -18.41
N LEU A 655 -20.21 -13.02 -18.77
CA LEU A 655 -21.39 -12.21 -18.49
C LEU A 655 -22.53 -12.73 -19.34
N ASN A 656 -23.55 -13.31 -18.69
CA ASN A 656 -24.72 -13.86 -19.40
C ASN A 656 -25.73 -12.77 -19.72
N SER A 657 -26.02 -11.92 -18.76
CA SER A 657 -26.93 -10.77 -18.90
C SER A 657 -26.78 -9.83 -17.70
N TRP A 658 -27.25 -8.62 -17.89
CA TRP A 658 -27.50 -7.71 -16.79
C TRP A 658 -28.68 -6.80 -17.09
N SER A 659 -29.32 -6.27 -16.07
CA SER A 659 -30.40 -5.33 -16.22
C SER A 659 -30.30 -4.19 -15.21
N ILE A 660 -30.86 -3.08 -15.58
CA ILE A 660 -31.03 -1.91 -14.75
C ILE A 660 -32.52 -1.62 -14.56
N GLU A 661 -32.93 -1.42 -13.31
CA GLU A 661 -34.28 -1.01 -12.94
C GLU A 661 -34.13 0.27 -12.11
N MET A 662 -34.79 1.32 -12.51
CA MET A 662 -34.74 2.60 -11.80
C MET A 662 -36.10 3.29 -11.77
N GLU A 663 -36.35 3.99 -10.67
CA GLU A 663 -37.39 5.00 -10.64
C GLU A 663 -36.77 6.36 -10.96
N VAL A 664 -37.41 7.10 -11.85
CA VAL A 664 -36.94 8.42 -12.33
C VAL A 664 -38.05 9.44 -12.14
N GLN A 665 -37.72 10.62 -11.65
CA GLN A 665 -38.65 11.74 -11.50
C GLN A 665 -38.15 12.98 -12.22
#